data_66def7d8be8278e528704de3e0cd90d5
#
_entry.id   66def7d8be8278e528704de3e0cd90d5
#
_cell.length_a   1.000
_cell.length_b   1.000
_cell.length_c   1.000
_cell.angle_alpha   90.00
_cell.angle_beta   90.00
_cell.angle_gamma   90.00
#
_symmetry.space_group_name_H-M   'P 1'
#
loop_
_entity.id
_entity.type
_entity.pdbx_description
1 polymer ?
#
loop_
_entity_poly.entity_id
_entity_poly.type
_entity_poly.pdbx_seq_one_letter_code
_entity_poly.pdbx_strand_id
1 'polypeptide(L)'
;MKKTKLLLVLVLMTVAVGCRNKPPSAEERMQSFLTAWAKHDYEVMYEALSSRARSAMPKEAFVQRHQSIYEGIEASRLAPAIVTDAAPGNAASAQSGKADRKPLPFHMEMDTFAGPVAYDSTAVMVKEQNGWFVDWTPSMIFPQLGEGDKVRALTLKAKRGEIVDRAGRGLAVNEDKLEIGLVPKQVSEPASDSIRQLAELLKMSEDDLDKKLKAPWVKPDLFVPVALLAKDDERLRQILAVKGVATQTKKVRSYPYQEAAAHLTGYVGKINAEEWEKLKIKGYGQDDLIGKAGLEQVLEEKLRGKDGGRIYITDTSGQEKAELARRNAEDGATIHLTIDGGLQSLIYDQMASDAGVGAAIQPLTGEVLALVSTPSYDPNAFVSGVTPEQWKQWTEDVRKPLLNRFARTYSPGSAFKPITGAIALQTGVITPELTRTIVGKQWKKDGSWGNYSVTRVSEASTSVDLLKGLLYSDNIYFAQTALELGSDRFLAEAGKFGFDEKLPLPYPFDKSTLVAKKMNNEIQLADSGYGQGEVQMNPLHVALTYTVFVSGGDMIAPVLIQEEGGPKGGTVWKKQVVRPDVASVIQQDMIQVIENASGTGRGARIKGITLAGKTGTAERKQSQGVTGKEDGWFVAYNTDQPKLLLALMLEDVQDHGGSHHLAPKVKQVFTQYLKP
;
A
#
# COMPACT_ATOMS: atom_id res chain seq x y z
N MET A 1 -32.28 -12.05 -64.36
CA MET A 1 -32.40 -12.71 -65.71
C MET A 1 -31.26 -13.68 -65.86
N LYS A 2 -31.63 -14.84 -66.36
CA LYS A 2 -30.85 -15.96 -66.91
C LYS A 2 -30.07 -16.83 -65.92
N LYS A 3 -30.69 -18.01 -65.72
CA LYS A 3 -30.18 -19.28 -65.23
C LYS A 3 -29.17 -19.88 -66.25
N THR A 4 -28.11 -20.51 -65.73
CA THR A 4 -27.45 -21.57 -66.50
C THR A 4 -27.12 -22.70 -65.57
N LYS A 5 -27.78 -23.82 -65.77
CA LYS A 5 -27.52 -25.14 -65.15
C LYS A 5 -26.30 -25.75 -65.82
N LEU A 6 -25.36 -26.26 -65.02
CA LEU A 6 -24.39 -27.23 -65.55
C LEU A 6 -24.50 -28.52 -64.76
N LEU A 7 -24.90 -29.53 -65.49
CA LEU A 7 -25.06 -30.93 -65.10
C LEU A 7 -23.65 -31.58 -65.08
N LEU A 8 -23.20 -32.11 -63.92
CA LEU A 8 -21.97 -32.94 -63.90
C LEU A 8 -22.33 -34.35 -63.45
N VAL A 9 -21.97 -35.26 -64.33
CA VAL A 9 -22.23 -36.70 -64.31
C VAL A 9 -21.46 -37.36 -63.18
N LEU A 10 -22.17 -38.14 -62.36
CA LEU A 10 -21.66 -38.98 -61.27
C LEU A 10 -21.09 -40.26 -61.89
N VAL A 11 -19.75 -40.40 -61.91
CA VAL A 11 -19.08 -41.71 -62.19
C VAL A 11 -18.75 -42.35 -60.85
N LEU A 12 -19.51 -43.37 -60.46
CA LEU A 12 -19.24 -44.24 -59.35
C LEU A 12 -18.09 -45.16 -59.73
N MET A 13 -16.85 -44.88 -59.27
CA MET A 13 -15.80 -45.87 -59.22
C MET A 13 -15.75 -46.44 -57.80
N THR A 14 -16.30 -47.61 -57.61
CA THR A 14 -16.09 -48.50 -56.46
C THR A 14 -14.64 -49.02 -56.47
N VAL A 15 -13.74 -48.38 -55.81
CA VAL A 15 -12.43 -48.94 -55.42
C VAL A 15 -12.61 -49.60 -54.08
N ALA A 16 -12.80 -50.89 -54.07
CA ALA A 16 -12.69 -51.74 -52.88
C ALA A 16 -11.18 -51.82 -52.47
N VAL A 17 -10.75 -50.81 -51.68
CA VAL A 17 -9.47 -50.88 -50.98
C VAL A 17 -9.70 -51.72 -49.71
N GLY A 18 -9.35 -53.01 -49.78
CA GLY A 18 -9.22 -53.85 -48.58
C GLY A 18 -8.09 -53.33 -47.71
N CYS A 19 -8.39 -52.45 -46.78
CA CYS A 19 -7.50 -52.10 -45.68
C CYS A 19 -7.36 -53.31 -44.75
N ARG A 20 -6.33 -54.13 -44.99
CA ARG A 20 -5.77 -54.95 -43.93
C ARG A 20 -5.31 -54.05 -42.84
N ASN A 21 -6.12 -53.86 -41.76
CA ASN A 21 -5.70 -53.15 -40.53
C ASN A 21 -4.49 -53.86 -39.94
N LYS A 22 -3.31 -53.46 -40.36
CA LYS A 22 -2.08 -53.86 -39.69
C LYS A 22 -2.13 -53.33 -38.29
N PRO A 23 -1.98 -54.18 -37.25
CA PRO A 23 -1.98 -53.62 -35.89
C PRO A 23 -0.91 -52.52 -35.77
N PRO A 24 -1.18 -51.42 -35.03
CA PRO A 24 -0.23 -50.32 -34.86
C PRO A 24 1.15 -50.81 -34.43
N SER A 25 2.21 -50.18 -34.97
CA SER A 25 3.58 -50.44 -34.55
C SER A 25 3.81 -49.99 -33.09
N ALA A 26 4.93 -50.39 -32.49
CA ALA A 26 5.30 -49.96 -31.15
C ALA A 26 5.41 -48.43 -31.07
N GLU A 27 5.98 -47.82 -32.11
CA GLU A 27 6.16 -46.35 -32.21
C GLU A 27 4.81 -45.64 -32.36
N GLU A 28 3.94 -46.11 -33.22
CA GLU A 28 2.58 -45.56 -33.42
C GLU A 28 1.76 -45.63 -32.13
N ARG A 29 1.88 -46.73 -31.40
CA ARG A 29 1.21 -46.92 -30.11
C ARG A 29 1.78 -46.00 -29.03
N MET A 30 3.10 -45.86 -28.98
CA MET A 30 3.78 -44.92 -28.08
C MET A 30 3.41 -43.46 -28.39
N GLN A 31 3.38 -43.08 -29.68
CA GLN A 31 2.98 -41.75 -30.09
C GLN A 31 1.55 -41.43 -29.64
N SER A 32 0.63 -42.40 -29.76
CA SER A 32 -0.75 -42.26 -29.28
C SER A 32 -0.80 -42.07 -27.75
N PHE A 33 0.01 -42.84 -27.02
CA PHE A 33 0.13 -42.71 -25.55
C PHE A 33 0.67 -41.34 -25.14
N LEU A 34 1.74 -40.86 -25.77
CA LEU A 34 2.31 -39.53 -25.49
C LEU A 34 1.34 -38.41 -25.87
N THR A 35 0.57 -38.58 -26.95
CA THR A 35 -0.45 -37.59 -27.34
C THR A 35 -1.57 -37.49 -26.30
N ALA A 36 -2.01 -38.61 -25.73
CA ALA A 36 -2.97 -38.63 -24.63
C ALA A 36 -2.37 -38.01 -23.37
N TRP A 37 -1.10 -38.27 -23.07
CA TRP A 37 -0.38 -37.68 -21.95
C TRP A 37 -0.32 -36.14 -22.04
N ALA A 38 0.06 -35.59 -23.19
CA ALA A 38 0.09 -34.18 -23.47
C ALA A 38 -1.29 -33.47 -23.27
N LYS A 39 -2.36 -34.25 -23.45
CA LYS A 39 -3.75 -33.77 -23.27
C LYS A 39 -4.32 -34.02 -21.88
N HIS A 40 -3.54 -34.60 -20.96
CA HIS A 40 -3.99 -35.05 -19.63
C HIS A 40 -5.12 -36.07 -19.68
N ASP A 41 -5.20 -36.87 -20.81
CA ASP A 41 -6.20 -37.94 -20.98
C ASP A 41 -5.64 -39.24 -20.40
N TYR A 42 -5.60 -39.30 -19.07
CA TYR A 42 -5.01 -40.43 -18.35
C TYR A 42 -5.82 -41.73 -18.48
N GLU A 43 -7.10 -41.63 -18.81
CA GLU A 43 -7.91 -42.81 -19.09
C GLU A 43 -7.49 -43.48 -20.40
N VAL A 44 -7.31 -42.69 -21.46
CA VAL A 44 -6.80 -43.20 -22.75
C VAL A 44 -5.38 -43.76 -22.59
N MET A 45 -4.54 -43.12 -21.76
CA MET A 45 -3.21 -43.66 -21.43
C MET A 45 -3.33 -45.03 -20.77
N TYR A 46 -4.26 -45.21 -19.81
CA TYR A 46 -4.45 -46.50 -19.13
C TYR A 46 -4.84 -47.61 -20.07
N GLU A 47 -5.69 -47.35 -21.06
CA GLU A 47 -6.08 -48.35 -22.06
C GLU A 47 -4.92 -48.81 -22.96
N ALA A 48 -3.83 -48.04 -23.01
CA ALA A 48 -2.63 -48.42 -23.76
C ALA A 48 -1.60 -49.21 -22.92
N LEU A 49 -1.87 -49.49 -21.63
CA LEU A 49 -0.95 -50.18 -20.74
C LEU A 49 -0.94 -51.71 -20.96
N SER A 50 0.21 -52.34 -20.67
CA SER A 50 0.36 -53.81 -20.66
C SER A 50 -0.47 -54.44 -19.55
N SER A 51 -0.79 -55.71 -19.73
CA SER A 51 -1.51 -56.50 -18.73
C SER A 51 -0.79 -56.51 -17.38
N ARG A 52 0.54 -56.52 -17.36
CA ARG A 52 1.36 -56.40 -16.14
C ARG A 52 1.16 -55.03 -15.46
N ALA A 53 1.26 -53.96 -16.22
CA ALA A 53 1.11 -52.62 -15.67
C ALA A 53 -0.29 -52.39 -15.10
N ARG A 54 -1.34 -52.87 -15.80
CA ARG A 54 -2.74 -52.78 -15.31
C ARG A 54 -2.97 -53.62 -14.05
N SER A 55 -2.32 -54.80 -13.95
CA SER A 55 -2.42 -55.63 -12.74
C SER A 55 -1.70 -55.02 -11.55
N ALA A 56 -0.58 -54.29 -11.78
CA ALA A 56 0.16 -53.60 -10.74
C ALA A 56 -0.53 -52.33 -10.21
N MET A 57 -1.32 -51.64 -11.06
CA MET A 57 -2.00 -50.40 -10.69
C MET A 57 -3.40 -50.33 -11.31
N PRO A 58 -4.47 -50.31 -10.50
CA PRO A 58 -5.85 -50.15 -10.99
C PRO A 58 -6.05 -48.80 -11.70
N LYS A 59 -7.04 -48.72 -12.61
CA LYS A 59 -7.31 -47.52 -13.43
C LYS A 59 -7.49 -46.27 -12.61
N GLU A 60 -8.30 -46.34 -11.58
CA GLU A 60 -8.60 -45.18 -10.71
C GLU A 60 -7.32 -44.69 -10.03
N ALA A 61 -6.47 -45.57 -9.53
CA ALA A 61 -5.20 -45.22 -8.89
C ALA A 61 -4.20 -44.59 -9.87
N PHE A 62 -4.15 -45.11 -11.12
CA PHE A 62 -3.31 -44.56 -12.18
C PHE A 62 -3.73 -43.15 -12.55
N VAL A 63 -5.02 -42.91 -12.80
CA VAL A 63 -5.58 -41.63 -13.15
C VAL A 63 -5.35 -40.62 -12.01
N GLN A 64 -5.73 -40.99 -10.78
CA GLN A 64 -5.57 -40.15 -9.61
C GLN A 64 -4.10 -39.78 -9.33
N ARG A 65 -3.17 -40.72 -9.52
CA ARG A 65 -1.73 -40.46 -9.32
C ARG A 65 -1.22 -39.41 -10.29
N HIS A 66 -1.56 -39.52 -11.58
CA HIS A 66 -1.16 -38.53 -12.58
C HIS A 66 -1.79 -37.15 -12.29
N GLN A 67 -3.10 -37.10 -12.05
CA GLN A 67 -3.81 -35.86 -11.71
C GLN A 67 -3.18 -35.19 -10.48
N SER A 68 -3.05 -35.93 -9.38
CA SER A 68 -2.52 -35.35 -8.11
C SER A 68 -1.08 -34.86 -8.26
N ILE A 69 -0.23 -35.51 -9.08
CA ILE A 69 1.13 -35.05 -9.32
C ILE A 69 1.11 -33.77 -10.16
N TYR A 70 0.47 -33.76 -11.31
CA TYR A 70 0.54 -32.65 -12.25
C TYR A 70 -0.25 -31.44 -11.78
N GLU A 71 -1.40 -31.62 -11.12
CA GLU A 71 -2.13 -30.54 -10.45
C GLU A 71 -1.33 -29.97 -9.26
N GLY A 72 -0.72 -30.87 -8.45
CA GLY A 72 0.05 -30.45 -7.27
C GLY A 72 1.32 -29.66 -7.58
N ILE A 73 1.89 -29.82 -8.77
CA ILE A 73 3.04 -29.04 -9.26
C ILE A 73 2.64 -27.93 -10.25
N GLU A 74 1.34 -27.73 -10.46
CA GLU A 74 0.77 -26.76 -11.43
C GLU A 74 1.38 -26.93 -12.83
N ALA A 75 1.51 -28.20 -13.26
CA ALA A 75 2.13 -28.55 -14.54
C ALA A 75 1.31 -28.04 -15.72
N SER A 76 1.95 -27.39 -16.65
CA SER A 76 1.37 -26.90 -17.90
C SER A 76 2.30 -27.18 -19.08
N ARG A 77 1.76 -27.10 -20.29
CA ARG A 77 2.52 -27.36 -21.54
C ARG A 77 3.28 -28.66 -21.53
N LEU A 78 2.62 -29.77 -21.08
CA LEU A 78 3.24 -31.09 -21.18
C LEU A 78 3.56 -31.43 -22.64
N ALA A 79 4.83 -31.61 -22.94
CA ALA A 79 5.33 -31.85 -24.29
C ALA A 79 6.20 -33.15 -24.37
N PRO A 80 5.59 -34.34 -24.22
CA PRO A 80 6.32 -35.57 -24.41
C PRO A 80 6.54 -35.86 -25.91
N ALA A 81 7.77 -36.26 -26.30
CA ALA A 81 8.13 -36.58 -27.66
C ALA A 81 9.05 -37.81 -27.73
N ILE A 82 8.88 -38.68 -28.75
CA ILE A 82 9.80 -39.78 -29.00
C ILE A 82 11.15 -39.16 -29.46
N VAL A 83 12.25 -39.67 -28.91
CA VAL A 83 13.60 -39.31 -29.35
C VAL A 83 13.98 -40.21 -30.51
N THR A 84 14.07 -39.60 -31.73
CA THR A 84 14.37 -40.34 -32.98
C THR A 84 15.87 -40.49 -33.25
N ASP A 85 16.73 -39.63 -32.67
CA ASP A 85 18.17 -39.60 -32.92
C ASP A 85 19.00 -39.90 -31.65
N ALA A 86 18.74 -41.04 -31.00
CA ALA A 86 19.66 -41.55 -29.97
C ALA A 86 20.94 -42.01 -30.63
N ALA A 87 22.02 -41.20 -30.59
CA ALA A 87 23.37 -41.67 -30.93
C ALA A 87 23.69 -42.92 -30.11
N PRO A 88 24.31 -43.95 -30.70
CA PRO A 88 24.58 -45.23 -30.02
C PRO A 88 25.74 -45.08 -29.03
N GLY A 89 25.49 -44.43 -27.89
CA GLY A 89 26.55 -44.08 -26.97
C GLY A 89 26.31 -44.34 -25.48
N ASN A 90 25.08 -44.63 -25.02
CA ASN A 90 24.81 -44.96 -23.60
C ASN A 90 23.64 -45.92 -23.39
N ALA A 91 23.45 -46.88 -24.26
CA ALA A 91 22.62 -48.03 -23.94
C ALA A 91 23.47 -48.95 -23.04
N ALA A 92 23.40 -48.73 -21.72
CA ALA A 92 23.83 -49.74 -20.78
C ALA A 92 23.09 -51.02 -21.13
N SER A 93 23.80 -52.01 -21.72
CA SER A 93 23.51 -53.41 -21.99
C SER A 93 22.04 -53.83 -21.78
N ALA A 94 21.14 -53.41 -22.68
CA ALA A 94 19.88 -54.11 -22.84
C ALA A 94 20.18 -55.40 -23.58
N GLN A 95 20.21 -56.51 -22.87
CA GLN A 95 20.24 -57.84 -23.44
C GLN A 95 19.14 -57.93 -24.52
N SER A 96 19.56 -57.95 -25.79
CA SER A 96 18.73 -58.26 -26.94
C SER A 96 18.25 -59.75 -26.85
N GLY A 97 17.09 -59.96 -26.25
CA GLY A 97 16.69 -61.27 -25.91
C GLY A 97 15.21 -61.56 -25.85
N LYS A 98 14.32 -60.80 -26.49
CA LYS A 98 12.96 -61.26 -26.86
C LYS A 98 12.38 -60.32 -27.90
N ALA A 99 11.91 -60.87 -29.03
CA ALA A 99 11.20 -60.14 -30.09
C ALA A 99 9.92 -59.36 -29.62
N ASP A 100 9.54 -59.54 -28.35
CA ASP A 100 8.31 -59.07 -27.77
C ASP A 100 8.48 -57.87 -26.84
N ARG A 101 9.69 -57.27 -26.70
CA ARG A 101 9.97 -56.08 -25.88
C ARG A 101 10.81 -55.06 -26.68
N LYS A 102 10.37 -53.81 -26.71
CA LYS A 102 11.05 -52.73 -27.43
C LYS A 102 11.15 -51.48 -26.54
N PRO A 103 12.36 -51.05 -26.13
CA PRO A 103 12.55 -49.78 -25.46
C PRO A 103 12.41 -48.64 -26.47
N LEU A 104 11.64 -47.60 -26.11
CA LEU A 104 11.48 -46.37 -26.87
C LEU A 104 11.82 -45.19 -25.97
N PRO A 105 12.93 -44.51 -26.23
CA PRO A 105 13.31 -43.32 -25.50
C PRO A 105 12.35 -42.17 -25.85
N PHE A 106 12.02 -41.36 -24.86
CA PHE A 106 11.22 -40.15 -25.01
C PHE A 106 11.78 -39.04 -24.16
N HIS A 107 11.55 -37.81 -24.62
CA HIS A 107 11.83 -36.58 -23.90
C HIS A 107 10.52 -36.00 -23.38
N MET A 108 10.54 -35.45 -22.17
CA MET A 108 9.40 -34.71 -21.57
C MET A 108 9.85 -33.34 -21.20
N GLU A 109 9.08 -32.32 -21.58
CA GLU A 109 9.18 -30.94 -21.11
C GLU A 109 7.85 -30.49 -20.53
N MET A 110 7.90 -29.68 -19.46
CA MET A 110 6.73 -29.04 -18.86
C MET A 110 7.12 -27.79 -18.12
N ASP A 111 6.20 -26.84 -18.01
CA ASP A 111 6.33 -25.74 -17.06
C ASP A 111 5.67 -26.12 -15.74
N THR A 112 6.27 -25.67 -14.63
CA THR A 112 5.72 -25.86 -13.29
C THR A 112 5.80 -24.56 -12.50
N PHE A 113 5.11 -24.47 -11.35
CA PHE A 113 5.22 -23.30 -10.47
C PHE A 113 6.65 -23.08 -9.93
N ALA A 114 7.48 -24.13 -9.92
CA ALA A 114 8.88 -24.07 -9.49
C ALA A 114 9.88 -23.86 -10.66
N GLY A 115 9.38 -23.62 -11.87
CA GLY A 115 10.17 -23.46 -13.08
C GLY A 115 9.99 -24.62 -14.06
N PRO A 116 10.67 -24.59 -15.21
CA PRO A 116 10.59 -25.65 -16.21
C PRO A 116 11.24 -26.94 -15.69
N VAL A 117 10.64 -28.06 -16.06
CA VAL A 117 11.18 -29.41 -15.82
C VAL A 117 11.34 -30.13 -17.17
N ALA A 118 12.53 -30.65 -17.43
CA ALA A 118 12.80 -31.45 -18.61
C ALA A 118 13.60 -32.66 -18.21
N TYR A 119 13.29 -33.83 -18.84
CA TYR A 119 14.01 -35.06 -18.62
C TYR A 119 13.85 -36.04 -19.79
N ASP A 120 14.84 -36.93 -19.93
CA ASP A 120 14.79 -38.09 -20.80
C ASP A 120 14.37 -39.30 -19.99
N SER A 121 13.54 -40.15 -20.60
CA SER A 121 13.13 -41.45 -20.03
C SER A 121 12.94 -42.50 -21.13
N THR A 122 12.68 -43.71 -20.74
CA THR A 122 12.47 -44.81 -21.70
C THR A 122 11.19 -45.56 -21.36
N ALA A 123 10.26 -45.60 -22.29
CA ALA A 123 9.10 -46.47 -22.23
C ALA A 123 9.46 -47.84 -22.78
N VAL A 124 9.10 -48.92 -22.08
CA VAL A 124 9.24 -50.29 -22.59
C VAL A 124 7.91 -50.71 -23.23
N MET A 125 7.93 -50.90 -24.54
CA MET A 125 6.79 -51.48 -25.26
C MET A 125 6.85 -52.98 -25.18
N VAL A 126 5.73 -53.64 -24.87
CA VAL A 126 5.58 -55.09 -24.79
C VAL A 126 4.54 -55.55 -25.80
N LYS A 127 4.86 -56.61 -26.55
CA LYS A 127 3.95 -57.23 -27.52
C LYS A 127 3.10 -58.26 -26.81
N GLU A 128 1.79 -58.06 -26.79
CA GLU A 128 0.78 -59.00 -26.32
C GLU A 128 -0.05 -59.50 -27.53
N GLN A 129 -0.97 -60.47 -27.31
CA GLN A 129 -1.71 -61.13 -28.41
C GLN A 129 -2.37 -60.15 -29.40
N ASN A 130 -2.79 -58.95 -28.93
CA ASN A 130 -3.55 -57.99 -29.71
C ASN A 130 -2.75 -56.74 -30.16
N GLY A 131 -1.42 -56.69 -29.96
CA GLY A 131 -0.59 -55.58 -30.39
C GLY A 131 0.46 -55.16 -29.36
N TRP A 132 0.96 -53.92 -29.51
CA TRP A 132 1.94 -53.32 -28.61
C TRP A 132 1.29 -52.54 -27.48
N PHE A 133 1.83 -52.65 -26.26
CA PHE A 133 1.35 -51.98 -25.04
C PHE A 133 2.50 -51.38 -24.24
N VAL A 134 2.22 -50.30 -23.49
CA VAL A 134 3.22 -49.66 -22.65
C VAL A 134 3.37 -50.39 -21.31
N ASP A 135 4.56 -50.91 -21.04
CA ASP A 135 4.90 -51.54 -19.76
C ASP A 135 5.26 -50.45 -18.71
N TRP A 136 4.25 -49.72 -18.34
CA TRP A 136 4.36 -48.50 -17.55
C TRP A 136 4.93 -48.75 -16.14
N THR A 137 5.75 -47.77 -15.67
CA THR A 137 6.26 -47.67 -14.30
C THR A 137 6.23 -46.21 -13.85
N PRO A 138 6.24 -45.90 -12.52
CA PRO A 138 6.28 -44.51 -12.01
C PRO A 138 7.47 -43.72 -12.55
N SER A 139 8.60 -44.37 -12.88
CA SER A 139 9.77 -43.69 -13.46
C SER A 139 9.53 -43.06 -14.84
N MET A 140 8.40 -43.36 -15.48
CA MET A 140 7.98 -42.61 -16.68
C MET A 140 7.45 -41.21 -16.35
N ILE A 141 6.86 -41.02 -15.16
CA ILE A 141 6.44 -39.65 -14.71
C ILE A 141 7.67 -38.81 -14.40
N PHE A 142 8.58 -39.34 -13.58
CA PHE A 142 9.91 -38.77 -13.33
C PHE A 142 10.90 -39.94 -13.17
N PRO A 143 12.08 -39.89 -13.80
CA PRO A 143 13.05 -40.98 -13.78
C PRO A 143 13.41 -41.48 -12.37
N GLN A 144 13.41 -40.62 -11.37
CA GLN A 144 13.74 -40.91 -9.98
C GLN A 144 12.55 -41.41 -9.15
N LEU A 145 11.32 -41.42 -9.71
CA LEU A 145 10.11 -41.78 -8.98
C LEU A 145 9.93 -43.28 -8.95
N GLY A 146 9.98 -43.86 -7.76
CA GLY A 146 9.73 -45.29 -7.51
C GLY A 146 8.29 -45.61 -7.11
N GLU A 147 8.06 -46.91 -6.85
CA GLU A 147 6.81 -47.36 -6.25
C GLU A 147 6.68 -46.84 -4.83
N GLY A 148 5.51 -46.27 -4.49
CA GLY A 148 5.25 -45.69 -3.17
C GLY A 148 5.88 -44.32 -2.90
N ASP A 149 6.82 -43.85 -3.73
CA ASP A 149 7.39 -42.52 -3.63
C ASP A 149 6.34 -41.42 -3.88
N LYS A 150 6.58 -40.24 -3.30
CA LYS A 150 5.67 -39.08 -3.40
C LYS A 150 6.39 -37.88 -4.00
N VAL A 151 5.73 -37.22 -4.94
CA VAL A 151 6.15 -35.86 -5.39
C VAL A 151 5.65 -34.85 -4.39
N ARG A 152 6.53 -33.95 -3.95
CA ARG A 152 6.25 -32.90 -3.01
C ARG A 152 6.44 -31.54 -3.67
N ALA A 153 5.51 -30.64 -3.41
CA ALA A 153 5.52 -29.25 -3.83
C ALA A 153 5.64 -28.35 -2.59
N LEU A 154 6.57 -27.41 -2.62
CA LEU A 154 6.80 -26.48 -1.53
C LEU A 154 6.93 -25.07 -2.09
N THR A 155 6.05 -24.15 -1.66
CA THR A 155 6.19 -22.73 -1.93
C THR A 155 7.27 -22.14 -1.05
N LEU A 156 8.28 -21.51 -1.65
CA LEU A 156 9.32 -20.76 -0.97
C LEU A 156 8.84 -19.31 -0.83
N LYS A 157 8.36 -18.96 0.35
CA LYS A 157 7.79 -17.62 0.58
C LYS A 157 8.85 -16.52 0.48
N ALA A 158 8.55 -15.48 -0.30
CA ALA A 158 9.31 -14.24 -0.33
C ALA A 158 9.12 -13.47 0.98
N LYS A 159 10.15 -12.75 1.42
CA LYS A 159 10.02 -11.81 2.52
C LYS A 159 9.44 -10.51 1.98
N ARG A 160 8.45 -9.96 2.70
CA ARG A 160 7.93 -8.64 2.38
C ARG A 160 9.01 -7.59 2.62
N GLY A 161 9.23 -6.68 1.67
CA GLY A 161 10.15 -5.55 1.81
C GLY A 161 9.77 -4.65 2.98
N GLU A 162 10.73 -3.95 3.53
CA GLU A 162 10.54 -3.06 4.67
C GLU A 162 10.29 -1.61 4.21
N ILE A 163 9.64 -0.81 5.03
CA ILE A 163 9.53 0.64 4.86
C ILE A 163 10.34 1.27 5.97
N VAL A 164 11.33 2.06 5.60
CA VAL A 164 12.25 2.72 6.55
C VAL A 164 12.26 4.23 6.36
N ASP A 165 12.60 4.95 7.42
CA ASP A 165 12.75 6.41 7.39
C ASP A 165 14.09 6.81 6.74
N ARG A 166 14.34 8.12 6.64
CA ARG A 166 15.57 8.68 6.04
C ARG A 166 16.86 8.27 6.72
N ALA A 167 16.81 7.81 7.98
CA ALA A 167 17.95 7.31 8.74
C ALA A 167 18.06 5.77 8.73
N GLY A 168 17.20 5.08 7.96
CA GLY A 168 17.15 3.62 7.90
C GLY A 168 16.42 2.98 9.09
N ARG A 169 15.72 3.75 9.94
CA ARG A 169 14.92 3.21 11.05
C ARG A 169 13.59 2.69 10.52
N GLY A 170 13.17 1.53 11.01
CA GLY A 170 11.98 0.85 10.53
C GLY A 170 10.68 1.59 10.84
N LEU A 171 9.86 1.83 9.82
CA LEU A 171 8.47 2.31 9.92
C LEU A 171 7.48 1.15 9.79
N ALA A 172 7.80 0.19 8.93
CA ALA A 172 7.11 -1.09 8.80
C ALA A 172 8.15 -2.18 8.51
N VAL A 173 8.37 -3.08 9.45
CA VAL A 173 9.47 -4.06 9.44
C VAL A 173 8.97 -5.48 9.67
N ASN A 174 9.83 -6.46 9.44
CA ASN A 174 9.55 -7.85 9.74
C ASN A 174 10.30 -8.25 11.01
N GLU A 175 9.58 -8.54 12.09
CA GLU A 175 10.12 -8.90 13.38
C GLU A 175 9.79 -10.33 13.78
N ASP A 176 10.70 -10.96 14.50
CA ASP A 176 10.43 -12.22 15.18
C ASP A 176 9.77 -11.93 16.53
N LYS A 177 8.49 -12.26 16.67
CA LYS A 177 7.75 -12.21 17.93
C LYS A 177 7.52 -13.61 18.48
N LEU A 178 7.20 -13.68 19.76
CA LEU A 178 6.74 -14.91 20.39
C LEU A 178 5.23 -15.03 20.23
N GLU A 179 4.79 -16.05 19.51
CA GLU A 179 3.39 -16.43 19.48
C GLU A 179 3.12 -17.30 20.72
N ILE A 180 2.34 -16.73 21.61
CA ILE A 180 1.86 -17.41 22.84
C ILE A 180 0.64 -18.25 22.46
N GLY A 181 0.61 -19.49 22.90
CA GLY A 181 -0.54 -20.37 22.69
C GLY A 181 -0.72 -21.33 23.84
N LEU A 182 -1.86 -22.03 23.79
CA LEU A 182 -2.21 -23.09 24.71
C LEU A 182 -2.20 -24.45 24.00
N VAL A 183 -1.71 -25.49 24.70
CA VAL A 183 -1.83 -26.88 24.30
C VAL A 183 -2.92 -27.50 25.16
N PRO A 184 -4.13 -27.82 24.67
CA PRO A 184 -5.27 -28.21 25.48
C PRO A 184 -4.99 -29.36 26.46
N LYS A 185 -4.26 -30.38 26.04
CA LYS A 185 -3.88 -31.54 26.87
C LYS A 185 -2.97 -31.17 28.07
N GLN A 186 -2.30 -30.03 28.02
CA GLN A 186 -1.35 -29.57 29.05
C GLN A 186 -1.98 -28.52 29.99
N VAL A 187 -3.18 -28.06 29.71
CA VAL A 187 -3.91 -27.11 30.56
C VAL A 187 -4.27 -27.77 31.88
N SER A 188 -4.29 -27.01 32.98
CA SER A 188 -4.65 -27.53 34.30
C SER A 188 -6.11 -28.01 34.39
N GLU A 189 -6.35 -28.92 35.31
CA GLU A 189 -7.73 -29.28 35.72
C GLU A 189 -8.06 -28.55 37.03
N PRO A 190 -9.09 -27.69 37.08
CA PRO A 190 -9.98 -27.32 35.95
C PRO A 190 -9.30 -26.35 34.98
N ALA A 191 -9.64 -26.45 33.71
CA ALA A 191 -9.08 -25.59 32.62
C ALA A 191 -9.29 -24.09 32.87
N SER A 192 -10.32 -23.73 33.61
CA SER A 192 -10.65 -22.36 34.01
C SER A 192 -9.52 -21.62 34.71
N ASP A 193 -8.65 -22.29 35.46
CA ASP A 193 -7.56 -21.62 36.17
C ASP A 193 -6.46 -21.12 35.23
N SER A 194 -6.02 -21.95 34.28
CA SER A 194 -5.05 -21.52 33.26
C SER A 194 -5.64 -20.45 32.35
N ILE A 195 -6.90 -20.59 31.96
CA ILE A 195 -7.61 -19.60 31.11
C ILE A 195 -7.69 -18.26 31.82
N ARG A 196 -8.13 -18.22 33.08
CA ARG A 196 -8.25 -17.00 33.88
C ARG A 196 -6.90 -16.30 34.06
N GLN A 197 -5.86 -17.04 34.47
CA GLN A 197 -4.52 -16.48 34.66
C GLN A 197 -3.94 -15.90 33.36
N LEU A 198 -4.11 -16.62 32.25
CA LEU A 198 -3.62 -16.16 30.95
C LEU A 198 -4.43 -14.96 30.42
N ALA A 199 -5.75 -14.96 30.63
CA ALA A 199 -6.65 -13.85 30.29
C ALA A 199 -6.24 -12.56 31.01
N GLU A 200 -5.99 -12.65 32.32
CA GLU A 200 -5.55 -11.51 33.15
C GLU A 200 -4.20 -10.96 32.66
N LEU A 201 -3.18 -11.82 32.47
CA LEU A 201 -1.85 -11.43 32.00
C LEU A 201 -1.86 -10.83 30.61
N LEU A 202 -2.68 -11.35 29.70
CA LEU A 202 -2.80 -10.86 28.31
C LEU A 202 -3.81 -9.72 28.17
N LYS A 203 -4.58 -9.38 29.22
CA LYS A 203 -5.69 -8.42 29.18
C LYS A 203 -6.74 -8.79 28.12
N MET A 204 -7.08 -10.06 28.06
CA MET A 204 -8.08 -10.63 27.17
C MET A 204 -9.28 -11.13 27.95
N SER A 205 -10.42 -11.34 27.27
CA SER A 205 -11.58 -11.97 27.93
C SER A 205 -11.37 -13.48 28.04
N GLU A 206 -11.82 -14.07 29.15
CA GLU A 206 -11.79 -15.54 29.34
C GLU A 206 -12.63 -16.24 28.27
N ASP A 207 -13.76 -15.64 27.87
CA ASP A 207 -14.65 -16.16 26.83
C ASP A 207 -13.96 -16.26 25.46
N ASP A 208 -13.09 -15.32 25.13
CA ASP A 208 -12.37 -15.35 23.85
C ASP A 208 -11.30 -16.44 23.83
N LEU A 209 -10.62 -16.67 24.95
CA LEU A 209 -9.71 -17.81 25.10
C LEU A 209 -10.45 -19.14 25.01
N ASP A 210 -11.58 -19.25 25.71
CA ASP A 210 -12.40 -20.46 25.70
C ASP A 210 -12.96 -20.77 24.30
N LYS A 211 -13.45 -19.76 23.58
CA LYS A 211 -13.86 -19.90 22.16
C LYS A 211 -12.72 -20.40 21.26
N LYS A 212 -11.49 -19.87 21.45
CA LYS A 212 -10.34 -20.33 20.67
C LYS A 212 -10.03 -21.80 20.93
N LEU A 213 -10.09 -22.23 22.20
CA LEU A 213 -9.84 -23.63 22.58
C LEU A 213 -10.95 -24.60 22.13
N LYS A 214 -12.17 -24.14 21.99
CA LYS A 214 -13.34 -24.92 21.53
C LYS A 214 -13.53 -24.90 20.01
N ALA A 215 -12.66 -24.25 19.25
CA ALA A 215 -12.78 -24.19 17.79
C ALA A 215 -12.72 -25.61 17.16
N PRO A 216 -13.50 -25.90 16.08
CA PRO A 216 -13.65 -27.26 15.53
C PRO A 216 -12.35 -27.93 15.06
N TRP A 217 -11.32 -27.13 14.76
CA TRP A 217 -10.01 -27.64 14.30
C TRP A 217 -9.08 -28.01 15.46
N VAL A 218 -9.39 -27.62 16.70
CA VAL A 218 -8.54 -27.83 17.87
C VAL A 218 -8.53 -29.32 18.25
N LYS A 219 -7.33 -29.83 18.47
CA LYS A 219 -7.08 -31.19 18.97
C LYS A 219 -6.25 -31.11 20.25
N PRO A 220 -6.29 -32.12 21.13
CA PRO A 220 -5.64 -32.09 22.44
C PRO A 220 -4.15 -31.72 22.42
N ASP A 221 -3.40 -32.19 21.42
CA ASP A 221 -1.96 -32.00 21.32
C ASP A 221 -1.57 -30.79 20.41
N LEU A 222 -2.55 -30.05 19.86
CA LEU A 222 -2.26 -28.93 18.98
C LEU A 222 -1.94 -27.66 19.78
N PHE A 223 -1.02 -26.89 19.27
CA PHE A 223 -0.76 -25.50 19.72
C PHE A 223 -1.89 -24.60 19.21
N VAL A 224 -2.63 -23.99 20.13
CA VAL A 224 -3.70 -23.02 19.83
C VAL A 224 -3.18 -21.61 20.04
N PRO A 225 -2.92 -20.82 18.99
CA PRO A 225 -2.36 -19.49 19.10
C PRO A 225 -3.34 -18.52 19.79
N VAL A 226 -2.83 -17.76 20.73
CA VAL A 226 -3.60 -16.82 21.55
C VAL A 226 -3.20 -15.38 21.30
N ALA A 227 -1.91 -15.07 21.45
CA ALA A 227 -1.38 -13.70 21.35
C ALA A 227 0.04 -13.67 20.77
N LEU A 228 0.44 -12.49 20.30
CA LEU A 228 1.79 -12.18 19.84
C LEU A 228 2.44 -11.22 20.85
N LEU A 229 3.62 -11.54 21.35
CA LEU A 229 4.38 -10.70 22.28
C LEU A 229 5.79 -10.42 21.74
N ALA A 230 6.35 -9.29 22.17
CA ALA A 230 7.77 -9.02 21.98
C ALA A 230 8.60 -10.04 22.75
N LYS A 231 9.83 -10.36 22.29
CA LYS A 231 10.72 -11.32 22.97
C LYS A 231 11.19 -10.83 24.35
N ASP A 232 11.14 -9.52 24.57
CA ASP A 232 11.52 -8.81 25.79
C ASP A 232 10.32 -8.33 26.62
N ASP A 233 9.12 -8.82 26.36
CA ASP A 233 7.91 -8.45 27.12
C ASP A 233 8.07 -8.84 28.59
N GLU A 234 7.94 -7.86 29.49
CA GLU A 234 8.15 -8.04 30.96
C GLU A 234 7.23 -9.11 31.55
N ARG A 235 6.07 -9.34 30.97
CA ARG A 235 5.07 -10.35 31.41
C ARG A 235 5.44 -11.76 31.00
N LEU A 236 6.39 -11.92 30.07
CA LEU A 236 6.69 -13.23 29.45
C LEU A 236 6.99 -14.30 30.49
N ARG A 237 7.77 -13.98 31.55
CA ARG A 237 8.10 -14.93 32.62
C ARG A 237 6.86 -15.46 33.36
N GLN A 238 5.90 -14.59 33.63
CA GLN A 238 4.65 -14.95 34.28
C GLN A 238 3.74 -15.76 33.36
N ILE A 239 3.66 -15.37 32.09
CA ILE A 239 2.86 -16.06 31.06
C ILE A 239 3.38 -17.49 30.85
N LEU A 240 4.69 -17.69 30.77
CA LEU A 240 5.32 -19.01 30.60
C LEU A 240 5.15 -19.92 31.84
N ALA A 241 4.85 -19.35 33.02
CA ALA A 241 4.56 -20.12 34.22
C ALA A 241 3.13 -20.68 34.23
N VAL A 242 2.21 -20.18 33.39
CA VAL A 242 0.84 -20.68 33.30
C VAL A 242 0.84 -22.06 32.64
N LYS A 243 0.23 -23.04 33.30
CA LYS A 243 0.21 -24.42 32.84
C LYS A 243 -0.54 -24.55 31.52
N GLY A 244 0.08 -25.25 30.57
CA GLY A 244 -0.45 -25.43 29.22
C GLY A 244 -0.04 -24.36 28.22
N VAL A 245 0.63 -23.29 28.67
CA VAL A 245 1.20 -22.28 27.76
C VAL A 245 2.44 -22.85 27.05
N ALA A 246 2.48 -22.65 25.75
CA ALA A 246 3.65 -22.91 24.91
C ALA A 246 3.92 -21.68 24.05
N THR A 247 5.14 -21.60 23.49
CA THR A 247 5.53 -20.50 22.59
C THR A 247 6.20 -21.03 21.34
N GLN A 248 6.04 -20.29 20.26
CA GLN A 248 6.85 -20.46 19.06
C GLN A 248 7.27 -19.09 18.50
N THR A 249 8.42 -19.05 17.84
CA THR A 249 8.83 -17.83 17.14
C THR A 249 8.04 -17.70 15.86
N LYS A 250 7.45 -16.52 15.65
CA LYS A 250 6.72 -16.18 14.45
C LYS A 250 7.20 -14.87 13.87
N LYS A 251 7.55 -14.89 12.59
CA LYS A 251 7.88 -13.67 11.87
C LYS A 251 6.58 -12.94 11.53
N VAL A 252 6.48 -11.68 11.96
CA VAL A 252 5.29 -10.85 11.79
C VAL A 252 5.68 -9.48 11.26
N ARG A 253 4.73 -8.81 10.60
CA ARG A 253 4.85 -7.39 10.27
C ARG A 253 4.69 -6.56 11.54
N SER A 254 5.55 -5.57 11.73
CA SER A 254 5.57 -4.70 12.90
C SER A 254 5.69 -3.24 12.48
N TYR A 255 5.06 -2.35 13.25
CA TYR A 255 5.00 -0.92 13.01
C TYR A 255 5.52 -0.19 14.26
N PRO A 256 6.85 0.05 14.38
CA PRO A 256 7.46 0.57 15.60
C PRO A 256 6.97 1.95 16.04
N TYR A 257 6.49 2.78 15.08
CA TYR A 257 5.96 4.12 15.37
C TYR A 257 4.46 4.15 15.70
N GLN A 258 3.82 2.97 15.74
CA GLN A 258 2.43 2.81 16.17
C GLN A 258 1.50 3.87 15.54
N GLU A 259 0.72 4.58 16.37
CA GLU A 259 -0.25 5.58 15.96
C GLU A 259 0.37 6.75 15.19
N ALA A 260 1.63 7.10 15.52
CA ALA A 260 2.29 8.28 14.94
C ALA A 260 2.51 8.14 13.41
N ALA A 261 2.68 6.92 12.90
CA ALA A 261 2.91 6.67 11.48
C ALA A 261 1.80 5.83 10.81
N ALA A 262 0.75 5.43 11.54
CA ALA A 262 -0.26 4.48 11.07
C ALA A 262 -0.92 4.87 9.75
N HIS A 263 -1.35 6.11 9.60
CA HIS A 263 -1.98 6.58 8.38
C HIS A 263 -1.01 6.66 7.20
N LEU A 264 0.28 6.91 7.45
CA LEU A 264 1.32 6.94 6.43
C LEU A 264 1.69 5.52 5.97
N THR A 265 2.08 4.67 6.92
CA THR A 265 2.46 3.29 6.60
C THR A 265 1.28 2.44 6.17
N GLY A 266 0.13 2.66 6.80
CA GLY A 266 -0.99 1.73 6.73
C GLY A 266 -0.69 0.45 7.49
N TYR A 267 -1.31 -0.65 7.08
CA TYR A 267 -1.14 -1.98 7.68
C TYR A 267 -1.36 -3.08 6.66
N VAL A 268 -0.88 -4.28 6.98
CA VAL A 268 -1.18 -5.51 6.25
C VAL A 268 -2.29 -6.28 6.94
N GLY A 269 -3.07 -6.99 6.15
CA GLY A 269 -4.11 -7.90 6.65
C GLY A 269 -4.26 -9.10 5.72
N LYS A 270 -4.91 -10.17 6.22
CA LYS A 270 -5.21 -11.34 5.39
C LYS A 270 -6.07 -10.94 4.20
N ILE A 271 -5.76 -11.58 3.07
CA ILE A 271 -6.59 -11.48 1.88
C ILE A 271 -7.98 -12.04 2.17
N ASN A 272 -9.03 -11.33 1.75
CA ASN A 272 -10.39 -11.85 1.86
C ASN A 272 -10.81 -12.57 0.55
N ALA A 273 -11.96 -13.23 0.56
CA ALA A 273 -12.43 -14.01 -0.58
C ALA A 273 -12.59 -13.17 -1.87
N GLU A 274 -13.11 -11.94 -1.76
CA GLU A 274 -13.30 -11.05 -2.92
C GLU A 274 -11.96 -10.55 -3.48
N GLU A 275 -11.02 -10.20 -2.61
CA GLU A 275 -9.67 -9.80 -3.00
C GLU A 275 -8.92 -10.97 -3.64
N TRP A 276 -9.04 -12.17 -3.08
CA TRP A 276 -8.39 -13.36 -3.63
C TRP A 276 -8.88 -13.68 -5.03
N GLU A 277 -10.19 -13.62 -5.29
CA GLU A 277 -10.73 -13.82 -6.65
C GLU A 277 -10.11 -12.87 -7.68
N LYS A 278 -9.80 -11.65 -7.30
CA LYS A 278 -9.16 -10.64 -8.17
C LYS A 278 -7.64 -10.83 -8.30
N LEU A 279 -7.00 -11.38 -7.26
CA LEU A 279 -5.54 -11.41 -7.14
C LEU A 279 -4.92 -12.79 -7.37
N LYS A 280 -5.70 -13.88 -7.36
CA LYS A 280 -5.21 -15.25 -7.61
C LYS A 280 -4.47 -15.38 -8.94
N ILE A 281 -4.91 -14.65 -9.97
CA ILE A 281 -4.22 -14.62 -11.28
C ILE A 281 -2.84 -13.94 -11.22
N LYS A 282 -2.57 -13.15 -10.17
CA LYS A 282 -1.28 -12.53 -9.89
C LYS A 282 -0.43 -13.40 -8.93
N GLY A 283 -0.84 -14.65 -8.67
CA GLY A 283 -0.13 -15.60 -7.82
C GLY A 283 -0.27 -15.33 -6.31
N TYR A 284 -1.40 -14.74 -5.86
CA TYR A 284 -1.70 -14.65 -4.42
C TYR A 284 -2.39 -15.91 -3.91
N GLY A 285 -1.93 -16.39 -2.75
CA GLY A 285 -2.58 -17.46 -1.99
C GLY A 285 -3.72 -16.93 -1.13
N GLN A 286 -4.62 -17.81 -0.70
CA GLN A 286 -5.77 -17.45 0.17
C GLN A 286 -5.35 -16.93 1.55
N ASP A 287 -4.18 -17.35 2.04
CA ASP A 287 -3.66 -16.96 3.35
C ASP A 287 -2.62 -15.84 3.28
N ASP A 288 -2.36 -15.27 2.10
CA ASP A 288 -1.38 -14.22 1.95
C ASP A 288 -1.81 -12.95 2.69
N LEU A 289 -0.80 -12.20 3.18
CA LEU A 289 -0.97 -10.86 3.70
C LEU A 289 -0.80 -9.84 2.57
N ILE A 290 -1.72 -8.89 2.50
CA ILE A 290 -1.66 -7.78 1.54
C ILE A 290 -1.76 -6.44 2.26
N GLY A 291 -1.23 -5.39 1.67
CA GLY A 291 -1.42 -4.03 2.15
C GLY A 291 -2.88 -3.61 2.05
N LYS A 292 -3.46 -3.16 3.18
CA LYS A 292 -4.87 -2.75 3.29
C LYS A 292 -5.06 -1.25 3.27
N ALA A 293 -4.04 -0.50 3.64
CA ALA A 293 -4.07 0.96 3.70
C ALA A 293 -2.67 1.54 3.54
N GLY A 294 -2.57 2.86 3.38
CA GLY A 294 -1.31 3.61 3.37
C GLY A 294 -0.30 3.13 2.34
N LEU A 295 0.98 3.30 2.65
CA LEU A 295 2.08 2.87 1.77
C LEU A 295 2.17 1.36 1.60
N GLU A 296 1.73 0.58 2.60
CA GLU A 296 1.61 -0.87 2.47
C GLU A 296 0.73 -1.27 1.29
N GLN A 297 -0.39 -0.56 1.08
CA GLN A 297 -1.30 -0.79 -0.03
C GLN A 297 -0.78 -0.19 -1.34
N VAL A 298 -0.32 1.06 -1.29
CA VAL A 298 0.12 1.80 -2.49
C VAL A 298 1.33 1.14 -3.15
N LEU A 299 2.23 0.58 -2.34
CA LEU A 299 3.48 -0.03 -2.78
C LEU A 299 3.45 -1.56 -2.73
N GLU A 300 2.26 -2.17 -2.67
CA GLU A 300 2.08 -3.62 -2.54
C GLU A 300 2.93 -4.41 -3.54
N GLU A 301 2.95 -4.02 -4.81
CA GLU A 301 3.70 -4.74 -5.86
C GLU A 301 5.23 -4.70 -5.65
N LYS A 302 5.75 -3.60 -5.07
CA LYS A 302 7.17 -3.47 -4.73
C LYS A 302 7.51 -4.21 -3.43
N LEU A 303 6.60 -4.18 -2.46
CA LEU A 303 6.82 -4.71 -1.11
C LEU A 303 6.62 -6.23 -1.02
N ARG A 304 5.70 -6.81 -1.78
CA ARG A 304 5.33 -8.22 -1.66
C ARG A 304 6.48 -9.17 -1.97
N GLY A 305 7.30 -8.88 -2.99
CA GLY A 305 8.24 -9.83 -3.58
C GLY A 305 7.53 -10.88 -4.45
N LYS A 306 8.25 -11.93 -4.82
CA LYS A 306 7.72 -13.03 -5.62
C LYS A 306 8.09 -14.36 -4.96
N ASP A 307 7.09 -15.15 -4.64
CA ASP A 307 7.30 -16.49 -4.11
C ASP A 307 8.07 -17.37 -5.10
N GLY A 308 8.97 -18.17 -4.57
CA GLY A 308 9.63 -19.25 -5.28
C GLY A 308 8.87 -20.56 -5.15
N GLY A 309 9.42 -21.60 -5.71
CA GLY A 309 8.88 -22.96 -5.65
C GLY A 309 9.97 -24.01 -5.61
N ARG A 310 9.65 -25.14 -5.01
CA ARG A 310 10.49 -26.32 -4.99
C ARG A 310 9.66 -27.56 -5.20
N ILE A 311 10.08 -28.43 -6.11
CA ILE A 311 9.48 -29.72 -6.38
C ILE A 311 10.54 -30.80 -6.13
N TYR A 312 10.23 -31.78 -5.30
CA TYR A 312 11.15 -32.84 -4.93
C TYR A 312 10.42 -34.18 -4.70
N ILE A 313 11.15 -35.26 -4.75
CA ILE A 313 10.64 -36.61 -4.52
C ILE A 313 11.05 -37.06 -3.12
N THR A 314 10.11 -37.64 -2.36
CA THR A 314 10.39 -38.36 -1.11
C THR A 314 10.10 -39.84 -1.28
N ASP A 315 10.89 -40.68 -0.61
CA ASP A 315 10.62 -42.12 -0.50
C ASP A 315 9.44 -42.41 0.47
N THR A 316 9.18 -43.72 0.68
CA THR A 316 8.12 -44.19 1.57
C THR A 316 8.37 -43.86 3.04
N SER A 317 9.61 -43.59 3.45
CA SER A 317 9.99 -43.16 4.80
C SER A 317 9.87 -41.63 4.99
N GLY A 318 9.66 -40.90 3.89
CA GLY A 318 9.62 -39.42 3.87
C GLY A 318 10.99 -38.77 3.65
N GLN A 319 12.06 -39.58 3.41
CA GLN A 319 13.37 -39.04 3.09
C GLN A 319 13.42 -38.52 1.66
N GLU A 320 14.08 -37.37 1.46
CA GLU A 320 14.26 -36.79 0.14
C GLU A 320 15.21 -37.61 -0.73
N LYS A 321 14.76 -37.91 -1.98
CA LYS A 321 15.53 -38.67 -2.98
C LYS A 321 16.13 -37.77 -4.05
N ALA A 322 15.34 -36.84 -4.56
CA ALA A 322 15.75 -35.98 -5.68
C ALA A 322 14.98 -34.68 -5.69
N GLU A 323 15.64 -33.59 -6.06
CA GLU A 323 15.01 -32.32 -6.41
C GLU A 323 14.77 -32.27 -7.93
N LEU A 324 13.53 -31.97 -8.33
CA LEU A 324 13.12 -31.90 -9.74
C LEU A 324 13.19 -30.50 -10.31
N ALA A 325 12.79 -29.53 -9.53
CA ALA A 325 12.84 -28.10 -9.91
C ALA A 325 12.93 -27.21 -8.68
N ARG A 326 13.60 -26.06 -8.87
CA ARG A 326 13.66 -25.00 -7.88
C ARG A 326 13.67 -23.64 -8.56
N ARG A 327 12.80 -22.76 -8.11
CA ARG A 327 12.84 -21.32 -8.34
C ARG A 327 12.96 -20.63 -6.99
N ASN A 328 14.02 -19.87 -6.78
CA ASN A 328 14.19 -19.12 -5.53
C ASN A 328 13.15 -18.02 -5.41
N ALA A 329 12.78 -17.69 -4.17
CA ALA A 329 11.97 -16.51 -3.91
C ALA A 329 12.77 -15.24 -4.19
N GLU A 330 12.08 -14.20 -4.68
CA GLU A 330 12.62 -12.84 -4.83
C GLU A 330 11.99 -11.98 -3.72
N ASP A 331 12.78 -11.57 -2.74
CA ASP A 331 12.29 -10.73 -1.64
C ASP A 331 11.79 -9.39 -2.16
N GLY A 332 10.81 -8.80 -1.48
CA GLY A 332 10.30 -7.46 -1.78
C GLY A 332 11.34 -6.38 -1.52
N ALA A 333 11.22 -5.28 -2.24
CA ALA A 333 12.15 -4.16 -2.14
C ALA A 333 11.95 -3.40 -0.81
N THR A 334 13.05 -3.05 -0.14
CA THR A 334 13.01 -2.09 0.97
C THR A 334 12.78 -0.69 0.41
N ILE A 335 11.82 0.02 0.99
CA ILE A 335 11.43 1.37 0.58
C ILE A 335 12.02 2.38 1.56
N HIS A 336 12.91 3.22 1.09
CA HIS A 336 13.49 4.31 1.86
C HIS A 336 12.65 5.59 1.67
N LEU A 337 12.10 6.12 2.76
CA LEU A 337 11.35 7.37 2.73
C LEU A 337 12.23 8.55 3.11
N THR A 338 11.80 9.75 2.71
CA THR A 338 12.37 11.02 3.17
C THR A 338 11.89 11.39 4.59
N ILE A 339 10.92 10.68 5.12
CA ILE A 339 10.35 10.87 6.46
C ILE A 339 11.44 10.81 7.53
N ASP A 340 11.39 11.77 8.46
CA ASP A 340 12.15 11.73 9.70
C ASP A 340 11.25 11.18 10.81
N GLY A 341 11.51 9.95 11.24
CA GLY A 341 10.67 9.28 12.24
C GLY A 341 10.62 10.03 13.58
N GLY A 342 11.71 10.72 13.95
CA GLY A 342 11.72 11.56 15.16
C GLY A 342 10.80 12.77 15.04
N LEU A 343 10.82 13.46 13.90
CA LEU A 343 9.92 14.58 13.63
C LEU A 343 8.46 14.11 13.50
N GLN A 344 8.24 12.95 12.87
CA GLN A 344 6.91 12.32 12.77
C GLN A 344 6.29 12.12 14.15
N SER A 345 7.04 11.50 15.09
CA SER A 345 6.59 11.31 16.47
C SER A 345 6.42 12.62 17.20
N LEU A 346 7.37 13.54 17.08
CA LEU A 346 7.29 14.84 17.73
C LEU A 346 6.02 15.63 17.37
N ILE A 347 5.68 15.67 16.06
CA ILE A 347 4.46 16.33 15.60
C ILE A 347 3.23 15.59 16.12
N TYR A 348 3.22 14.25 16.07
CA TYR A 348 2.13 13.44 16.61
C TYR A 348 1.88 13.74 18.09
N ASP A 349 2.92 13.74 18.92
CA ASP A 349 2.82 13.99 20.35
C ASP A 349 2.25 15.39 20.65
N GLN A 350 2.63 16.41 19.87
CA GLN A 350 2.07 17.75 20.00
C GLN A 350 0.58 17.85 19.65
N MET A 351 0.07 16.89 18.86
CA MET A 351 -1.30 16.90 18.33
C MET A 351 -2.17 15.80 18.93
N ALA A 352 -1.65 14.87 19.73
CA ALA A 352 -2.34 13.65 20.15
C ALA A 352 -3.70 13.87 20.82
N SER A 353 -3.89 15.02 21.53
CA SER A 353 -5.14 15.41 22.15
C SER A 353 -6.20 15.95 21.16
N ASP A 354 -5.77 16.37 19.98
CA ASP A 354 -6.58 17.10 19.01
C ASP A 354 -6.86 16.27 17.77
N ALA A 355 -7.88 16.62 16.99
CA ALA A 355 -8.08 16.10 15.65
C ALA A 355 -7.43 17.05 14.64
N GLY A 356 -6.53 16.54 13.79
CA GLY A 356 -5.84 17.43 12.86
C GLY A 356 -4.79 16.79 11.99
N VAL A 357 -3.98 17.62 11.34
CA VAL A 357 -2.93 17.25 10.38
C VAL A 357 -1.64 18.02 10.66
N GLY A 358 -0.52 17.31 10.60
CA GLY A 358 0.81 17.90 10.48
C GLY A 358 1.48 17.45 9.18
N ALA A 359 1.79 18.40 8.29
CA ALA A 359 2.57 18.16 7.08
C ALA A 359 3.88 18.96 7.14
N ALA A 360 5.01 18.30 7.14
CA ALA A 360 6.33 18.91 7.25
C ALA A 360 7.21 18.55 6.06
N ILE A 361 7.90 19.54 5.51
CA ILE A 361 8.83 19.38 4.37
C ILE A 361 10.14 20.12 4.61
N GLN A 362 11.20 19.67 3.94
CA GLN A 362 12.39 20.49 3.74
C GLN A 362 12.10 21.45 2.57
N PRO A 363 12.07 22.77 2.80
CA PRO A 363 11.47 23.70 1.83
C PRO A 363 12.28 23.90 0.55
N LEU A 364 13.58 23.59 0.54
CA LEU A 364 14.45 23.73 -0.65
C LEU A 364 14.64 22.42 -1.42
N THR A 365 14.48 21.28 -0.75
CA THR A 365 14.62 19.97 -1.40
C THR A 365 13.30 19.30 -1.73
N GLY A 366 12.19 19.74 -1.10
CA GLY A 366 10.88 19.12 -1.25
C GLY A 366 10.73 17.79 -0.51
N GLU A 367 11.76 17.32 0.21
CA GLU A 367 11.67 16.11 1.01
C GLU A 367 10.52 16.21 2.02
N VAL A 368 9.59 15.28 1.96
CA VAL A 368 8.50 15.18 2.93
C VAL A 368 9.05 14.57 4.21
N LEU A 369 9.15 15.37 5.27
CA LEU A 369 9.76 15.01 6.53
C LEU A 369 8.78 14.37 7.51
N ALA A 370 7.51 14.75 7.46
CA ALA A 370 6.46 14.15 8.27
C ALA A 370 5.08 14.33 7.63
N LEU A 371 4.20 13.32 7.82
CA LEU A 371 2.78 13.34 7.48
C LEU A 371 2.00 12.69 8.63
N VAL A 372 1.41 13.51 9.47
CA VAL A 372 0.71 13.10 10.69
C VAL A 372 -0.78 13.34 10.56
N SER A 373 -1.59 12.40 11.02
CA SER A 373 -3.04 12.51 11.15
C SER A 373 -3.43 12.11 12.57
N THR A 374 -4.17 12.96 13.29
CA THR A 374 -4.65 12.69 14.65
C THR A 374 -6.16 12.86 14.76
N PRO A 375 -6.83 12.12 15.70
CA PRO A 375 -6.31 10.95 16.36
C PRO A 375 -6.00 9.83 15.37
N SER A 376 -5.37 8.77 15.84
CA SER A 376 -4.93 7.65 15.00
C SER A 376 -5.21 6.31 15.69
N TYR A 377 -4.72 5.23 15.13
CA TYR A 377 -4.87 3.86 15.61
C TYR A 377 -3.53 3.12 15.59
N ASP A 378 -3.37 2.09 16.43
CA ASP A 378 -2.18 1.24 16.34
C ASP A 378 -2.31 0.22 15.19
N PRO A 379 -1.49 0.30 14.12
CA PRO A 379 -1.55 -0.63 13.00
C PRO A 379 -1.14 -2.06 13.39
N ASN A 380 -0.40 -2.26 14.49
CA ASN A 380 -0.04 -3.58 14.99
C ASN A 380 -1.27 -4.39 15.43
N ALA A 381 -2.36 -3.73 15.83
CA ALA A 381 -3.60 -4.40 16.17
C ALA A 381 -4.19 -5.19 14.99
N PHE A 382 -4.04 -4.71 13.75
CA PHE A 382 -4.50 -5.44 12.56
C PHE A 382 -3.67 -6.69 12.27
N VAL A 383 -2.43 -6.73 12.73
CA VAL A 383 -1.54 -7.91 12.60
C VAL A 383 -1.85 -8.96 13.67
N SER A 384 -2.11 -8.51 14.89
CA SER A 384 -2.40 -9.38 16.05
C SER A 384 -3.87 -9.79 16.17
N GLY A 385 -4.77 -9.09 15.46
CA GLY A 385 -6.21 -9.24 15.52
C GLY A 385 -6.85 -8.10 16.32
N VAL A 386 -7.68 -7.28 15.66
CA VAL A 386 -8.44 -6.19 16.29
C VAL A 386 -9.56 -6.81 17.14
N THR A 387 -9.66 -6.43 18.40
CA THR A 387 -10.78 -6.88 19.25
C THR A 387 -12.07 -6.13 18.91
N PRO A 388 -13.25 -6.69 19.20
CA PRO A 388 -14.53 -5.99 19.01
C PRO A 388 -14.59 -4.66 19.77
N GLU A 389 -14.00 -4.60 20.97
CA GLU A 389 -13.92 -3.40 21.82
C GLU A 389 -13.07 -2.33 21.21
N GLN A 390 -11.87 -2.68 20.70
CA GLN A 390 -10.99 -1.74 20.00
C GLN A 390 -11.67 -1.21 18.73
N TRP A 391 -12.29 -2.11 17.95
CA TRP A 391 -13.01 -1.71 16.74
C TRP A 391 -14.14 -0.73 17.06
N LYS A 392 -14.94 -1.04 18.08
CA LYS A 392 -16.01 -0.18 18.56
C LYS A 392 -15.46 1.18 19.01
N GLN A 393 -14.39 1.20 19.80
CA GLN A 393 -13.73 2.42 20.25
C GLN A 393 -13.30 3.32 19.06
N TRP A 394 -12.70 2.73 18.02
CA TRP A 394 -12.28 3.51 16.85
C TRP A 394 -13.43 3.98 15.96
N THR A 395 -14.49 3.19 15.85
CA THR A 395 -15.63 3.53 14.98
C THR A 395 -16.64 4.47 15.63
N GLU A 396 -16.76 4.45 16.97
CA GLU A 396 -17.65 5.32 17.73
C GLU A 396 -16.99 6.63 18.21
N ASP A 397 -15.66 6.76 18.15
CA ASP A 397 -14.97 8.02 18.49
C ASP A 397 -15.36 9.10 17.47
N VAL A 398 -16.02 10.14 17.98
CA VAL A 398 -16.47 11.31 17.19
C VAL A 398 -15.33 12.01 16.46
N ARG A 399 -14.11 11.87 16.93
CA ARG A 399 -12.89 12.44 16.32
C ARG A 399 -12.36 11.57 15.14
N LYS A 400 -12.96 10.40 14.88
CA LYS A 400 -12.69 9.52 13.72
C LYS A 400 -11.21 9.13 13.57
N PRO A 401 -10.63 8.32 14.45
CA PRO A 401 -9.22 7.93 14.39
C PRO A 401 -8.82 7.15 13.13
N LEU A 402 -9.77 6.51 12.45
CA LEU A 402 -9.52 5.81 11.19
C LEU A 402 -9.48 6.73 9.96
N LEU A 403 -9.80 8.03 10.11
CA LEU A 403 -9.78 9.00 9.02
C LEU A 403 -8.35 9.47 8.74
N ASN A 404 -7.85 9.21 7.56
CA ASN A 404 -6.58 9.78 7.10
C ASN A 404 -6.78 11.24 6.69
N ARG A 405 -6.50 12.16 7.61
CA ARG A 405 -6.71 13.59 7.42
C ARG A 405 -5.71 14.24 6.49
N PHE A 406 -4.46 13.83 6.48
CA PHE A 406 -3.46 14.46 5.62
C PHE A 406 -3.71 14.17 4.12
N ALA A 407 -4.49 13.14 3.79
CA ALA A 407 -4.86 12.87 2.40
C ALA A 407 -6.05 13.71 1.91
N ARG A 408 -6.77 14.39 2.82
CA ARG A 408 -7.98 15.16 2.54
C ARG A 408 -7.68 16.63 2.26
N THR A 409 -8.72 17.35 1.85
CA THR A 409 -8.66 18.81 1.65
C THR A 409 -9.50 19.54 2.70
N TYR A 410 -9.08 20.75 3.02
CA TYR A 410 -9.70 21.65 4.00
C TYR A 410 -9.66 23.08 3.47
N SER A 411 -10.56 23.91 3.96
CA SER A 411 -10.48 25.35 3.69
C SER A 411 -9.23 25.93 4.38
N PRO A 412 -8.30 26.57 3.66
CA PRO A 412 -7.06 27.07 4.26
C PRO A 412 -7.27 28.32 5.11
N GLY A 413 -8.39 29.02 4.94
CA GLY A 413 -8.62 30.31 5.60
C GLY A 413 -7.45 31.26 5.37
N SER A 414 -7.11 32.04 6.39
CA SER A 414 -6.06 33.04 6.29
C SER A 414 -4.65 32.52 5.96
N ALA A 415 -4.41 31.20 5.97
CA ALA A 415 -3.17 30.65 5.44
C ALA A 415 -3.05 30.84 3.91
N PHE A 416 -4.12 31.17 3.22
CA PHE A 416 -4.13 31.49 1.79
C PHE A 416 -3.69 32.93 1.47
N LYS A 417 -3.77 33.86 2.43
CA LYS A 417 -3.51 35.30 2.22
C LYS A 417 -2.13 35.65 1.64
N PRO A 418 -1.03 34.94 2.01
CA PRO A 418 0.26 35.15 1.35
C PRO A 418 0.22 34.91 -0.15
N ILE A 419 -0.56 33.91 -0.60
CA ILE A 419 -0.76 33.60 -2.02
C ILE A 419 -1.51 34.74 -2.71
N THR A 420 -2.63 35.19 -2.15
CA THR A 420 -3.40 36.34 -2.69
C THR A 420 -2.56 37.61 -2.75
N GLY A 421 -1.78 37.88 -1.69
CA GLY A 421 -0.86 39.03 -1.65
C GLY A 421 0.21 38.97 -2.73
N ALA A 422 0.82 37.79 -2.92
CA ALA A 422 1.81 37.59 -3.96
C ALA A 422 1.22 37.79 -5.36
N ILE A 423 0.04 37.22 -5.63
CA ILE A 423 -0.68 37.40 -6.90
C ILE A 423 -0.96 38.90 -7.16
N ALA A 424 -1.46 39.61 -6.16
CA ALA A 424 -1.81 41.02 -6.30
C ALA A 424 -0.58 41.92 -6.54
N LEU A 425 0.53 41.67 -5.85
CA LEU A 425 1.81 42.36 -6.08
C LEU A 425 2.36 42.03 -7.48
N GLN A 426 2.36 40.77 -7.87
CA GLN A 426 2.92 40.30 -9.15
C GLN A 426 2.17 40.88 -10.34
N THR A 427 0.85 41.04 -10.21
CA THR A 427 -0.02 41.62 -11.25
C THR A 427 -0.10 43.12 -11.23
N GLY A 428 0.52 43.77 -10.26
CA GLY A 428 0.50 45.23 -10.10
C GLY A 428 -0.84 45.82 -9.61
N VAL A 429 -1.74 44.97 -9.10
CA VAL A 429 -3.02 45.40 -8.53
C VAL A 429 -2.80 46.13 -7.21
N ILE A 430 -1.78 45.74 -6.46
CA ILE A 430 -1.31 46.45 -5.28
C ILE A 430 0.20 46.71 -5.35
N THR A 431 0.66 47.71 -4.57
CA THR A 431 2.08 47.86 -4.17
C THR A 431 2.18 47.56 -2.66
N PRO A 432 3.38 47.33 -2.11
CA PRO A 432 3.55 47.13 -0.67
C PRO A 432 2.99 48.31 0.18
N GLU A 433 3.07 49.52 -0.35
CA GLU A 433 2.68 50.78 0.31
C GLU A 433 1.21 51.12 0.09
N LEU A 434 0.50 50.46 -0.81
CA LEU A 434 -0.92 50.73 -1.09
C LEU A 434 -1.73 50.51 0.17
N THR A 435 -2.28 51.64 0.68
CA THR A 435 -3.05 51.64 1.90
C THR A 435 -4.55 51.74 1.63
N ARG A 436 -5.34 50.93 2.31
CA ARG A 436 -6.81 50.96 2.30
C ARG A 436 -7.34 51.52 3.62
N THR A 437 -8.31 52.40 3.53
CA THR A 437 -9.05 52.85 4.73
C THR A 437 -10.18 51.85 5.02
N ILE A 438 -10.05 51.11 6.13
CA ILE A 438 -11.02 50.11 6.57
C ILE A 438 -11.54 50.51 7.94
N VAL A 439 -12.80 50.90 8.01
CA VAL A 439 -13.47 51.38 9.23
C VAL A 439 -14.50 50.34 9.68
N GLY A 440 -14.49 50.05 10.98
CA GLY A 440 -15.41 49.09 11.60
C GLY A 440 -15.06 47.64 11.36
N LYS A 441 -15.85 46.75 11.92
CA LYS A 441 -15.61 45.28 11.94
C LYS A 441 -16.10 44.57 10.69
N GLN A 442 -17.08 45.15 9.98
CA GLN A 442 -17.73 44.52 8.82
C GLN A 442 -17.66 45.43 7.60
N TRP A 443 -17.59 44.84 6.42
CA TRP A 443 -17.59 45.53 5.15
C TRP A 443 -18.38 44.74 4.11
N LYS A 444 -19.11 45.46 3.28
CA LYS A 444 -19.70 44.93 2.03
C LYS A 444 -19.45 45.92 0.90
N LYS A 445 -19.35 45.43 -0.33
CA LYS A 445 -19.06 46.27 -1.49
C LYS A 445 -20.17 47.28 -1.71
N ASP A 446 -21.42 46.84 -1.74
CA ASP A 446 -22.61 47.65 -1.96
C ASP A 446 -23.90 46.88 -1.58
N GLY A 447 -25.05 47.44 -1.93
CA GLY A 447 -26.36 46.87 -1.63
C GLY A 447 -26.65 45.53 -2.34
N SER A 448 -25.95 45.20 -3.42
CA SER A 448 -26.14 43.93 -4.18
C SER A 448 -25.76 42.69 -3.33
N TRP A 449 -24.95 42.88 -2.28
CA TRP A 449 -24.55 41.80 -1.36
C TRP A 449 -25.63 41.49 -0.30
N GLY A 450 -26.74 42.26 -0.28
CA GLY A 450 -27.82 41.99 0.67
C GLY A 450 -27.33 42.05 2.11
N ASN A 451 -27.55 41.01 2.89
CA ASN A 451 -27.12 40.86 4.26
C ASN A 451 -25.70 40.33 4.43
N TYR A 452 -25.03 39.97 3.34
CA TYR A 452 -23.66 39.46 3.42
C TYR A 452 -22.68 40.60 3.69
N SER A 453 -21.70 40.31 4.58
CA SER A 453 -20.56 41.20 4.85
C SER A 453 -19.32 40.40 5.23
N VAL A 454 -18.16 40.85 4.78
CA VAL A 454 -16.87 40.31 5.19
C VAL A 454 -16.54 40.88 6.59
N THR A 455 -16.22 39.99 7.52
CA THR A 455 -15.87 40.37 8.91
C THR A 455 -14.37 40.24 9.09
N ARG A 456 -13.73 41.32 9.59
CA ARG A 456 -12.28 41.30 9.92
C ARG A 456 -12.03 40.73 11.32
N VAL A 457 -10.83 40.15 11.48
CA VAL A 457 -10.40 39.53 12.75
C VAL A 457 -10.10 40.60 13.81
N SER A 458 -9.45 41.72 13.43
CA SER A 458 -8.97 42.77 14.33
C SER A 458 -9.26 44.16 13.76
N GLU A 459 -9.59 45.08 14.61
CA GLU A 459 -9.77 46.52 14.30
C GLU A 459 -8.56 47.38 14.72
N ALA A 460 -7.38 46.75 14.93
CA ALA A 460 -6.17 47.41 15.45
C ALA A 460 -5.65 48.54 14.53
N SER A 461 -6.05 48.58 13.26
CA SER A 461 -5.68 49.68 12.34
C SER A 461 -6.85 49.99 11.40
N THR A 462 -7.05 51.27 11.13
CA THR A 462 -7.97 51.75 10.09
C THR A 462 -7.27 52.02 8.76
N SER A 463 -5.94 52.18 8.77
CA SER A 463 -5.10 52.33 7.59
C SER A 463 -4.30 51.05 7.38
N VAL A 464 -4.73 50.20 6.43
CA VAL A 464 -4.23 48.84 6.23
C VAL A 464 -3.51 48.75 4.89
N ASP A 465 -2.21 48.49 4.93
CA ASP A 465 -1.35 48.08 3.83
C ASP A 465 -1.18 46.57 3.79
N LEU A 466 -0.37 46.02 2.89
CA LEU A 466 -0.15 44.57 2.77
C LEU A 466 0.43 43.97 4.05
N LEU A 467 1.46 44.62 4.64
CA LEU A 467 2.06 44.17 5.89
C LEU A 467 1.00 44.08 7.01
N LYS A 468 0.20 45.10 7.21
CA LYS A 468 -0.86 45.08 8.24
C LYS A 468 -1.96 44.09 7.90
N GLY A 469 -2.29 43.91 6.62
CA GLY A 469 -3.21 42.91 6.13
C GLY A 469 -2.78 41.49 6.52
N LEU A 470 -1.48 41.17 6.43
CA LEU A 470 -0.91 39.89 6.87
C LEU A 470 -0.75 39.83 8.40
N LEU A 471 -0.22 40.88 9.03
CA LEU A 471 0.07 40.96 10.46
C LEU A 471 -1.19 40.75 11.32
N TYR A 472 -2.26 41.51 11.00
CA TYR A 472 -3.55 41.46 11.69
C TYR A 472 -4.53 40.47 11.07
N SER A 473 -4.12 39.80 10.00
CA SER A 473 -4.96 38.87 9.25
C SER A 473 -6.28 39.47 8.76
N ASP A 474 -6.23 40.64 8.13
CA ASP A 474 -7.42 41.41 7.76
C ASP A 474 -8.15 40.80 6.54
N ASN A 475 -9.35 40.30 6.76
CA ASN A 475 -10.17 39.68 5.70
C ASN A 475 -10.66 40.70 4.67
N ILE A 476 -10.99 41.93 5.14
CA ILE A 476 -11.55 42.98 4.27
C ILE A 476 -10.50 43.43 3.26
N TYR A 477 -9.24 43.62 3.70
CA TYR A 477 -8.14 43.97 2.80
C TYR A 477 -8.00 42.97 1.65
N PHE A 478 -8.00 41.68 1.97
CA PHE A 478 -7.82 40.60 0.96
C PHE A 478 -9.08 40.36 0.12
N ALA A 479 -10.28 40.57 0.68
CA ALA A 479 -11.53 40.55 -0.09
C ALA A 479 -11.55 41.66 -1.16
N GLN A 480 -11.23 42.89 -0.79
CA GLN A 480 -11.11 44.02 -1.72
C GLN A 480 -10.02 43.76 -2.79
N THR A 481 -8.88 43.21 -2.37
CA THR A 481 -7.78 42.85 -3.28
C THR A 481 -8.21 41.79 -4.30
N ALA A 482 -8.95 40.75 -3.88
CA ALA A 482 -9.46 39.72 -4.82
C ALA A 482 -10.49 40.30 -5.79
N LEU A 483 -11.37 41.21 -5.34
CA LEU A 483 -12.32 41.86 -6.24
C LEU A 483 -11.64 42.76 -7.28
N GLU A 484 -10.56 43.47 -6.92
CA GLU A 484 -9.75 44.26 -7.84
C GLU A 484 -8.96 43.41 -8.84
N LEU A 485 -8.50 42.22 -8.43
CA LEU A 485 -7.92 41.21 -9.34
C LEU A 485 -8.93 40.77 -10.38
N GLY A 486 -10.18 40.57 -9.97
CA GLY A 486 -11.24 39.97 -10.78
C GLY A 486 -11.08 38.44 -10.87
N SER A 487 -12.20 37.76 -11.14
CA SER A 487 -12.27 36.29 -11.12
C SER A 487 -11.29 35.62 -12.06
N ASP A 488 -11.20 36.06 -13.31
CA ASP A 488 -10.40 35.39 -14.33
C ASP A 488 -8.90 35.46 -14.00
N ARG A 489 -8.42 36.64 -13.59
CA ARG A 489 -7.02 36.83 -13.21
C ARG A 489 -6.69 36.10 -11.91
N PHE A 490 -7.58 36.15 -10.91
CA PHE A 490 -7.41 35.44 -9.66
C PHE A 490 -7.27 33.94 -9.91
N LEU A 491 -8.18 33.32 -10.68
CA LEU A 491 -8.15 31.88 -10.99
C LEU A 491 -6.92 31.52 -11.83
N ALA A 492 -6.55 32.32 -12.83
CA ALA A 492 -5.42 32.04 -13.69
C ALA A 492 -4.09 32.10 -12.92
N GLU A 493 -3.90 33.11 -12.05
CA GLU A 493 -2.67 33.25 -11.27
C GLU A 493 -2.61 32.24 -10.13
N ALA A 494 -3.71 32.00 -9.40
CA ALA A 494 -3.76 31.00 -8.35
C ALA A 494 -3.57 29.58 -8.90
N GLY A 495 -4.07 29.29 -10.11
CA GLY A 495 -3.88 28.03 -10.79
C GLY A 495 -2.41 27.65 -10.99
N LYS A 496 -1.50 28.64 -11.14
CA LYS A 496 -0.05 28.41 -11.26
C LYS A 496 0.56 27.70 -10.06
N PHE A 497 -0.10 27.76 -8.90
CA PHE A 497 0.30 27.05 -7.68
C PHE A 497 -0.09 25.55 -7.68
N GLY A 498 -0.58 24.99 -8.79
CA GLY A 498 -0.86 23.55 -8.91
C GLY A 498 -2.24 23.14 -8.42
N PHE A 499 -3.20 24.05 -8.34
CA PHE A 499 -4.59 23.71 -8.08
C PHE A 499 -5.16 22.84 -9.21
N ASP A 500 -6.12 21.94 -8.87
CA ASP A 500 -6.74 20.94 -9.74
C ASP A 500 -5.77 19.88 -10.29
N GLU A 501 -4.51 19.91 -9.87
CA GLU A 501 -3.51 18.91 -10.22
C GLU A 501 -3.34 17.85 -9.09
N LYS A 502 -2.90 16.66 -9.48
CA LYS A 502 -2.45 15.66 -8.50
C LYS A 502 -1.06 16.03 -7.98
N LEU A 503 -0.84 15.90 -6.70
CA LEU A 503 0.52 15.96 -6.17
C LEU A 503 1.39 14.88 -6.83
N PRO A 504 2.62 15.18 -7.26
CA PRO A 504 3.50 14.23 -7.94
C PRO A 504 4.13 13.23 -6.94
N LEU A 505 3.27 12.51 -6.25
CA LEU A 505 3.61 11.49 -5.25
C LEU A 505 2.79 10.22 -5.50
N PRO A 506 3.30 9.04 -5.14
CA PRO A 506 2.56 7.80 -5.31
C PRO A 506 1.38 7.67 -4.33
N TYR A 507 1.34 8.45 -3.26
CA TYR A 507 0.27 8.43 -2.26
C TYR A 507 -1.00 9.11 -2.79
N PRO A 508 -2.22 8.57 -2.52
CA PRO A 508 -3.47 9.12 -3.04
C PRO A 508 -3.98 10.32 -2.23
N PHE A 509 -3.46 11.51 -2.53
CA PHE A 509 -3.95 12.77 -1.97
C PHE A 509 -5.16 13.29 -2.75
N ASP A 510 -6.13 13.87 -2.04
CA ASP A 510 -7.19 14.65 -2.67
C ASP A 510 -6.60 15.93 -3.28
N LYS A 511 -7.12 16.33 -4.45
CA LYS A 511 -6.65 17.53 -5.16
C LYS A 511 -7.14 18.78 -4.47
N SER A 512 -6.27 19.78 -4.35
CA SER A 512 -6.67 21.12 -3.97
C SER A 512 -7.46 21.80 -5.10
N THR A 513 -8.52 22.51 -4.77
CA THR A 513 -9.39 23.20 -5.74
C THR A 513 -9.65 24.63 -5.32
N LEU A 514 -9.77 25.53 -6.29
CA LEU A 514 -10.14 26.95 -6.05
C LEU A 514 -11.66 27.13 -6.03
N VAL A 515 -12.33 26.41 -6.90
CA VAL A 515 -13.78 26.42 -7.06
C VAL A 515 -14.27 25.03 -7.44
N ALA A 516 -15.49 24.68 -7.07
CA ALA A 516 -16.05 23.36 -7.42
C ALA A 516 -16.34 23.24 -8.93
N LYS A 517 -16.81 24.31 -9.58
CA LYS A 517 -17.12 24.36 -11.03
C LYS A 517 -16.65 25.66 -11.67
N LYS A 518 -17.15 26.79 -11.19
CA LYS A 518 -16.81 28.13 -11.68
C LYS A 518 -17.00 29.15 -10.56
N MET A 519 -16.33 30.31 -10.65
CA MET A 519 -16.58 31.46 -9.80
C MET A 519 -17.97 32.02 -10.14
N ASN A 520 -18.90 31.97 -9.20
CA ASN A 520 -20.30 32.26 -9.46
C ASN A 520 -20.69 33.73 -9.27
N ASN A 521 -20.05 34.42 -8.32
CA ASN A 521 -20.36 35.80 -7.97
C ASN A 521 -19.18 36.46 -7.25
N GLU A 522 -19.32 37.77 -7.02
CA GLU A 522 -18.31 38.58 -6.36
C GLU A 522 -18.10 38.24 -4.87
N ILE A 523 -19.15 37.78 -4.17
CA ILE A 523 -19.03 37.35 -2.76
C ILE A 523 -18.09 36.13 -2.68
N GLN A 524 -18.28 35.14 -3.55
CA GLN A 524 -17.41 33.98 -3.61
C GLN A 524 -15.97 34.36 -3.93
N LEU A 525 -15.75 35.31 -4.86
CA LEU A 525 -14.42 35.82 -5.18
C LEU A 525 -13.79 36.53 -3.97
N ALA A 526 -14.56 37.41 -3.29
CA ALA A 526 -14.10 38.08 -2.10
C ALA A 526 -13.69 37.10 -1.00
N ASP A 527 -14.49 36.08 -0.73
CA ASP A 527 -14.21 35.03 0.25
C ASP A 527 -12.99 34.19 -0.15
N SER A 528 -12.83 33.88 -1.42
CA SER A 528 -11.66 33.15 -1.96
C SER A 528 -10.37 33.93 -1.72
N GLY A 529 -10.42 35.26 -1.71
CA GLY A 529 -9.25 36.12 -1.47
C GLY A 529 -8.58 35.93 -0.11
N TYR A 530 -9.30 35.42 0.89
CA TYR A 530 -8.76 35.07 2.20
C TYR A 530 -8.92 33.61 2.56
N GLY A 531 -9.07 32.74 1.52
CA GLY A 531 -9.03 31.28 1.65
C GLY A 531 -10.29 30.64 2.21
N GLN A 532 -11.44 31.31 2.03
CA GLN A 532 -12.78 30.82 2.34
C GLN A 532 -13.54 30.50 1.01
N GLY A 533 -14.84 30.56 1.03
CA GLY A 533 -15.66 30.23 -0.13
C GLY A 533 -15.57 28.73 -0.48
N GLU A 534 -15.14 28.43 -1.70
CA GLU A 534 -14.97 27.04 -2.16
C GLU A 534 -13.50 26.60 -2.22
N VAL A 535 -12.55 27.41 -1.74
CA VAL A 535 -11.14 27.07 -1.74
C VAL A 535 -10.90 25.89 -0.80
N GLN A 536 -10.40 24.80 -1.34
CA GLN A 536 -10.05 23.59 -0.63
C GLN A 536 -8.60 23.20 -0.90
N MET A 537 -7.79 22.98 0.12
CA MET A 537 -6.39 22.65 -0.01
C MET A 537 -6.01 21.42 0.81
N ASN A 538 -5.22 20.54 0.18
CA ASN A 538 -4.55 19.49 0.90
C ASN A 538 -3.42 20.09 1.77
N PRO A 539 -3.22 19.65 3.03
CA PRO A 539 -2.23 20.24 3.94
C PRO A 539 -0.78 20.18 3.43
N LEU A 540 -0.40 19.10 2.75
CA LEU A 540 0.91 19.03 2.10
C LEU A 540 1.01 20.05 0.95
N HIS A 541 -0.06 20.24 0.18
CA HIS A 541 -0.09 21.28 -0.86
C HIS A 541 0.01 22.69 -0.27
N VAL A 542 -0.62 22.94 0.87
CA VAL A 542 -0.42 24.22 1.59
C VAL A 542 1.07 24.43 1.90
N ALA A 543 1.76 23.43 2.46
CA ALA A 543 3.20 23.52 2.72
C ALA A 543 4.00 23.77 1.41
N LEU A 544 3.68 23.08 0.33
CA LEU A 544 4.36 23.23 -0.96
C LEU A 544 4.19 24.64 -1.54
N THR A 545 3.01 25.26 -1.42
CA THR A 545 2.79 26.63 -1.92
C THR A 545 3.67 27.67 -1.20
N TYR A 546 4.07 27.43 0.05
CA TYR A 546 4.96 28.33 0.79
C TYR A 546 6.44 28.17 0.38
N THR A 547 6.81 27.12 -0.34
CA THR A 547 8.17 26.97 -0.86
C THR A 547 8.56 28.13 -1.79
N VAL A 548 7.61 28.73 -2.49
CA VAL A 548 7.85 29.87 -3.39
C VAL A 548 8.49 31.06 -2.66
N PHE A 549 8.16 31.25 -1.38
CA PHE A 549 8.70 32.35 -0.56
C PHE A 549 10.09 32.05 0.00
N VAL A 550 10.54 30.79 -0.11
CA VAL A 550 11.87 30.34 0.36
C VAL A 550 12.83 30.16 -0.80
N SER A 551 12.33 29.72 -1.96
CA SER A 551 13.10 29.35 -3.14
C SER A 551 13.31 30.51 -4.13
N GLY A 552 12.83 31.72 -3.81
CA GLY A 552 12.88 32.85 -4.75
C GLY A 552 11.85 32.75 -5.88
N GLY A 553 10.71 32.13 -5.61
CA GLY A 553 9.54 32.12 -6.50
C GLY A 553 9.23 30.81 -7.18
N ASP A 554 10.08 29.81 -7.07
CA ASP A 554 9.84 28.46 -7.59
C ASP A 554 9.06 27.61 -6.57
N MET A 555 8.14 26.78 -7.02
CA MET A 555 7.48 25.80 -6.19
C MET A 555 8.20 24.45 -6.31
N ILE A 556 8.67 23.93 -5.17
CA ILE A 556 9.50 22.72 -5.14
C ILE A 556 8.63 21.47 -5.20
N ALA A 557 9.07 20.46 -5.97
CA ALA A 557 8.38 19.19 -6.07
C ALA A 557 8.55 18.38 -4.77
N PRO A 558 7.45 17.77 -4.26
CA PRO A 558 7.57 16.90 -3.09
C PRO A 558 8.28 15.60 -3.43
N VAL A 559 9.10 15.12 -2.50
CA VAL A 559 9.78 13.82 -2.57
C VAL A 559 9.45 13.03 -1.30
N LEU A 560 8.84 11.86 -1.45
CA LEU A 560 8.50 10.97 -0.32
C LEU A 560 9.35 9.71 -0.29
N ILE A 561 9.74 9.20 -1.46
CA ILE A 561 10.54 7.98 -1.61
C ILE A 561 11.92 8.38 -2.13
N GLN A 562 12.97 7.89 -1.48
CA GLN A 562 14.34 8.02 -1.97
C GLN A 562 14.59 6.88 -2.96
N GLU A 563 14.77 7.21 -4.23
CA GLU A 563 15.17 6.24 -5.24
C GLU A 563 16.69 6.30 -5.46
N GLU A 564 17.35 5.14 -5.57
CA GLU A 564 18.76 5.07 -5.97
C GLU A 564 18.90 5.69 -7.37
N GLY A 565 19.66 6.80 -7.47
CA GLY A 565 19.78 7.56 -8.73
C GLY A 565 18.62 8.50 -9.06
N GLY A 566 17.63 8.61 -8.17
CA GLY A 566 16.50 9.54 -8.29
C GLY A 566 16.94 11.01 -8.14
N PRO A 567 16.07 11.99 -8.45
CA PRO A 567 16.41 13.39 -8.33
C PRO A 567 16.81 13.70 -6.89
N LYS A 568 18.09 14.05 -6.71
CA LYS A 568 18.55 14.67 -5.47
C LYS A 568 17.72 15.93 -5.29
N GLY A 569 17.15 16.13 -4.12
CA GLY A 569 16.18 17.16 -3.79
C GLY A 569 16.40 18.53 -4.42
N GLY A 570 15.33 19.33 -4.52
CA GLY A 570 15.36 20.66 -5.16
C GLY A 570 14.80 20.68 -6.59
N THR A 571 14.17 19.59 -7.04
CA THR A 571 13.45 19.60 -8.32
C THR A 571 12.30 20.61 -8.26
N VAL A 572 12.26 21.53 -9.22
CA VAL A 572 11.20 22.53 -9.34
C VAL A 572 9.95 21.87 -9.93
N TRP A 573 8.83 21.89 -9.20
CA TRP A 573 7.52 21.45 -9.72
C TRP A 573 6.90 22.52 -10.63
N LYS A 574 6.86 23.77 -10.13
CA LYS A 574 6.35 24.93 -10.89
C LYS A 574 7.38 26.04 -10.88
N LYS A 575 7.79 26.47 -12.06
CA LYS A 575 8.85 27.46 -12.20
C LYS A 575 8.28 28.86 -12.16
N GLN A 576 8.93 29.74 -11.40
CA GLN A 576 8.62 31.18 -11.31
C GLN A 576 7.11 31.45 -11.11
N VAL A 577 6.49 30.73 -10.18
CA VAL A 577 5.10 30.96 -9.79
C VAL A 577 4.93 32.38 -9.25
N VAL A 578 5.96 32.86 -8.55
CA VAL A 578 6.06 34.20 -8.00
C VAL A 578 7.40 34.81 -8.44
N ARG A 579 7.42 36.13 -8.71
CA ARG A 579 8.70 36.81 -8.95
C ARG A 579 9.54 36.86 -7.67
N PRO A 580 10.89 36.82 -7.74
CA PRO A 580 11.77 36.81 -6.58
C PRO A 580 11.60 38.04 -5.65
N ASP A 581 11.40 39.23 -6.24
CA ASP A 581 11.15 40.47 -5.50
C ASP A 581 9.86 40.40 -4.69
N VAL A 582 8.79 39.86 -5.29
CA VAL A 582 7.49 39.66 -4.62
C VAL A 582 7.61 38.58 -3.54
N ALA A 583 8.30 37.47 -3.80
CA ALA A 583 8.53 36.44 -2.80
C ALA A 583 9.23 36.97 -1.55
N SER A 584 10.23 37.85 -1.74
CA SER A 584 10.98 38.52 -0.66
C SER A 584 10.08 39.42 0.17
N VAL A 585 9.23 40.24 -0.44
CA VAL A 585 8.29 41.13 0.27
C VAL A 585 7.35 40.30 1.14
N ILE A 586 6.71 39.28 0.59
CA ILE A 586 5.79 38.43 1.35
C ILE A 586 6.51 37.70 2.49
N GLN A 587 7.74 37.22 2.28
CA GLN A 587 8.55 36.60 3.34
C GLN A 587 8.81 37.56 4.48
N GLN A 588 9.22 38.81 4.20
CA GLN A 588 9.47 39.82 5.23
C GLN A 588 8.21 40.14 6.01
N ASP A 589 7.08 40.26 5.33
CA ASP A 589 5.78 40.49 6.00
C ASP A 589 5.39 39.31 6.88
N MET A 590 5.61 38.06 6.43
CA MET A 590 5.36 36.86 7.23
C MET A 590 6.29 36.73 8.44
N ILE A 591 7.51 37.23 8.38
CA ILE A 591 8.41 37.35 9.55
C ILE A 591 7.74 38.23 10.59
N GLN A 592 7.16 39.37 10.19
CA GLN A 592 6.48 40.28 11.12
C GLN A 592 5.25 39.66 11.77
N VAL A 593 4.54 38.73 11.09
CA VAL A 593 3.42 38.00 11.71
C VAL A 593 3.86 37.25 12.98
N ILE A 594 5.14 36.81 13.06
CA ILE A 594 5.67 36.05 14.21
C ILE A 594 6.52 36.96 15.13
N GLU A 595 7.38 37.82 14.58
CA GLU A 595 8.30 38.64 15.39
C GLU A 595 7.68 39.86 15.99
N ASN A 596 6.69 40.52 15.34
CA ASN A 596 6.03 41.71 15.85
C ASN A 596 5.17 41.42 17.10
N ALA A 597 5.15 42.32 18.05
CA ALA A 597 4.39 42.19 19.30
C ALA A 597 2.88 41.99 19.06
N SER A 598 2.35 42.61 18.01
CA SER A 598 0.93 42.55 17.63
C SER A 598 0.63 41.45 16.58
N GLY A 599 1.61 40.65 16.19
CA GLY A 599 1.44 39.65 15.17
C GLY A 599 0.61 38.44 15.66
N THR A 600 -0.27 37.94 14.80
CA THR A 600 -1.16 36.83 15.13
C THR A 600 -0.38 35.52 15.40
N GLY A 601 0.83 35.37 14.88
CA GLY A 601 1.73 34.23 15.09
C GLY A 601 2.71 34.42 16.25
N ARG A 602 2.66 35.50 17.01
CA ARG A 602 3.61 35.86 18.08
C ARG A 602 3.91 34.71 19.06
N GLY A 603 2.92 33.90 19.38
CA GLY A 603 3.08 32.76 20.30
C GLY A 603 4.10 31.71 19.85
N ALA A 604 4.42 31.66 18.57
CA ALA A 604 5.41 30.75 18.01
C ALA A 604 6.84 31.31 17.98
N ARG A 605 7.06 32.57 18.42
CA ARG A 605 8.39 33.20 18.42
C ARG A 605 9.40 32.41 19.26
N ILE A 606 10.61 32.23 18.72
CA ILE A 606 11.71 31.53 19.35
C ILE A 606 12.93 32.44 19.37
N LYS A 607 13.56 32.62 20.56
CA LYS A 607 14.78 33.43 20.67
C LYS A 607 15.92 32.77 19.87
N GLY A 608 16.51 33.51 18.94
CA GLY A 608 17.65 33.06 18.12
C GLY A 608 17.28 32.25 16.88
N ILE A 609 15.98 32.06 16.60
CA ILE A 609 15.50 31.41 15.36
C ILE A 609 14.46 32.36 14.74
N THR A 610 14.72 32.84 13.53
CA THR A 610 13.77 33.67 12.80
C THR A 610 12.80 32.76 12.04
N LEU A 611 11.51 32.93 12.33
CA LEU A 611 10.43 32.22 11.62
C LEU A 611 9.63 33.17 10.77
N ALA A 612 9.28 32.75 9.56
CA ALA A 612 8.22 33.37 8.76
C ALA A 612 6.99 32.45 8.78
N GLY A 613 5.80 33.03 8.84
CA GLY A 613 4.61 32.18 8.88
C GLY A 613 3.30 32.93 8.84
N LYS A 614 2.20 32.21 8.80
CA LYS A 614 0.83 32.71 8.79
C LYS A 614 -0.09 31.81 9.60
N THR A 615 -0.86 32.44 10.49
CA THR A 615 -1.99 31.81 11.17
C THR A 615 -3.23 31.85 10.29
N GLY A 616 -4.10 30.86 10.40
CA GLY A 616 -5.36 30.81 9.68
C GLY A 616 -6.47 30.28 10.58
N THR A 617 -7.69 30.75 10.32
CA THR A 617 -8.91 30.19 10.88
C THR A 617 -9.90 30.07 9.73
N ALA A 618 -10.44 28.88 9.54
CA ALA A 618 -11.45 28.60 8.53
C ALA A 618 -12.74 28.15 9.21
N GLU A 619 -13.83 28.87 8.95
CA GLU A 619 -15.14 28.53 9.49
C GLU A 619 -15.83 27.45 8.64
N ARG A 620 -16.33 26.38 9.27
CA ARG A 620 -17.18 25.36 8.65
C ARG A 620 -18.64 25.71 8.95
N LYS A 621 -19.23 26.60 8.16
CA LYS A 621 -20.63 27.05 8.32
C LYS A 621 -21.51 26.46 7.22
N GLN A 622 -22.75 26.11 7.59
CA GLN A 622 -23.80 25.75 6.62
C GLN A 622 -24.51 27.00 6.07
N SER A 623 -24.50 28.11 6.81
CA SER A 623 -25.08 29.39 6.42
C SER A 623 -24.50 30.55 7.25
N GLN A 624 -24.59 31.78 6.72
CA GLN A 624 -24.19 32.98 7.44
C GLN A 624 -25.06 33.20 8.70
N GLY A 625 -24.44 33.64 9.80
CA GLY A 625 -25.13 33.90 11.08
C GLY A 625 -25.26 32.70 12.00
N VAL A 626 -24.88 31.50 11.55
CA VAL A 626 -24.79 30.30 12.40
C VAL A 626 -23.36 30.18 12.92
N THR A 627 -23.19 30.00 14.23
CA THR A 627 -21.88 29.66 14.82
C THR A 627 -21.41 28.33 14.29
N GLY A 628 -20.38 28.34 13.48
CA GLY A 628 -19.80 27.13 12.88
C GLY A 628 -18.63 26.60 13.71
N LYS A 629 -18.22 25.36 13.41
CA LYS A 629 -16.94 24.83 13.84
C LYS A 629 -15.81 25.53 13.10
N GLU A 630 -14.66 25.66 13.73
CA GLU A 630 -13.51 26.36 13.16
C GLU A 630 -12.32 25.41 13.05
N ASP A 631 -11.67 25.42 11.87
CA ASP A 631 -10.37 24.78 11.67
C ASP A 631 -9.26 25.82 11.83
N GLY A 632 -8.33 25.55 12.75
CA GLY A 632 -7.18 26.40 12.97
C GLY A 632 -6.00 25.95 12.11
N TRP A 633 -5.29 26.92 11.51
CA TRP A 633 -4.08 26.69 10.74
C TRP A 633 -2.89 27.45 11.28
N PHE A 634 -1.71 26.88 11.18
CA PHE A 634 -0.46 27.61 11.31
C PHE A 634 0.57 27.02 10.35
N VAL A 635 0.99 27.84 9.38
CA VAL A 635 2.08 27.50 8.46
C VAL A 635 3.28 28.34 8.84
N ALA A 636 4.44 27.71 9.05
CA ALA A 636 5.67 28.40 9.40
C ALA A 636 6.90 27.69 8.83
N TYR A 637 7.97 28.45 8.62
CA TYR A 637 9.28 27.93 8.26
C TYR A 637 10.39 28.79 8.88
N ASN A 638 11.57 28.21 9.12
CA ASN A 638 12.75 28.97 9.53
C ASN A 638 13.43 29.60 8.32
N THR A 639 13.82 30.89 8.44
CA THR A 639 14.38 31.66 7.32
C THR A 639 15.89 31.50 7.19
N ASP A 640 16.60 31.36 8.30
CA ASP A 640 18.04 31.18 8.31
C ASP A 640 18.38 29.71 8.09
N GLN A 641 19.04 29.38 6.97
CA GLN A 641 19.30 27.99 6.56
C GLN A 641 18.04 27.14 6.65
N PRO A 642 17.06 27.33 5.76
CA PRO A 642 15.75 26.69 5.86
C PRO A 642 15.85 25.17 5.92
N LYS A 643 15.41 24.57 7.04
CA LYS A 643 15.45 23.12 7.28
C LYS A 643 14.06 22.51 7.43
N LEU A 644 13.08 23.32 7.87
CA LEU A 644 11.73 22.86 8.18
C LEU A 644 10.70 23.89 7.72
N LEU A 645 9.71 23.43 6.95
CA LEU A 645 8.46 24.10 6.69
C LEU A 645 7.35 23.18 7.20
N LEU A 646 6.53 23.67 8.13
CA LEU A 646 5.44 22.95 8.79
C LEU A 646 4.10 23.62 8.48
N ALA A 647 3.16 22.87 7.94
CA ALA A 647 1.75 23.19 7.88
C ALA A 647 1.01 22.34 8.91
N LEU A 648 0.50 23.01 9.96
CA LEU A 648 -0.29 22.39 11.02
C LEU A 648 -1.73 22.85 10.92
N MET A 649 -2.68 21.91 10.98
CA MET A 649 -4.12 22.18 11.02
C MET A 649 -4.77 21.38 12.14
N LEU A 650 -5.65 22.02 12.92
CA LEU A 650 -6.46 21.37 13.93
C LEU A 650 -7.93 21.67 13.69
N GLU A 651 -8.78 20.63 13.80
CA GLU A 651 -10.23 20.76 13.71
C GLU A 651 -10.81 21.30 15.03
N ASP A 652 -11.97 21.97 14.94
CA ASP A 652 -12.83 22.34 16.08
C ASP A 652 -12.13 23.22 17.16
N VAL A 653 -11.34 24.22 16.71
CA VAL A 653 -10.55 25.08 17.61
C VAL A 653 -11.29 26.29 18.20
N GLN A 654 -12.58 26.49 17.88
CA GLN A 654 -13.37 27.67 18.32
C GLN A 654 -13.38 27.84 19.83
N ASP A 655 -13.41 26.77 20.60
CA ASP A 655 -13.46 26.78 22.07
C ASP A 655 -12.06 26.83 22.72
N HIS A 656 -10.99 26.78 21.90
CA HIS A 656 -9.59 26.75 22.33
C HIS A 656 -8.79 28.01 21.96
N GLY A 657 -9.48 29.07 21.54
CA GLY A 657 -8.83 30.33 21.13
C GLY A 657 -8.40 30.36 19.66
N GLY A 658 -9.06 29.54 18.82
CA GLY A 658 -8.84 29.51 17.37
C GLY A 658 -7.43 29.11 17.00
N SER A 659 -6.86 29.72 15.98
CA SER A 659 -5.49 29.42 15.51
C SER A 659 -4.38 29.71 16.56
N HIS A 660 -4.65 30.44 17.63
CA HIS A 660 -3.67 30.67 18.70
C HIS A 660 -3.34 29.37 19.47
N HIS A 661 -4.24 28.37 19.49
CA HIS A 661 -4.02 27.06 20.08
C HIS A 661 -2.84 26.32 19.43
N LEU A 662 -2.55 26.60 18.15
CA LEU A 662 -1.47 25.94 17.41
C LEU A 662 -0.09 26.56 17.68
N ALA A 663 -0.03 27.83 18.12
CA ALA A 663 1.23 28.55 18.25
C ALA A 663 2.24 27.88 19.21
N PRO A 664 1.87 27.42 20.42
CA PRO A 664 2.79 26.71 21.31
C PRO A 664 3.24 25.36 20.73
N LYS A 665 2.38 24.65 19.98
CA LYS A 665 2.71 23.37 19.32
C LYS A 665 3.76 23.59 18.22
N VAL A 666 3.53 24.57 17.35
CA VAL A 666 4.50 24.98 16.30
C VAL A 666 5.83 25.38 16.94
N LYS A 667 5.81 26.23 17.98
CA LYS A 667 7.02 26.61 18.71
C LYS A 667 7.79 25.41 19.23
N GLN A 668 7.10 24.44 19.82
CA GLN A 668 7.73 23.24 20.39
C GLN A 668 8.39 22.39 19.31
N VAL A 669 7.71 22.17 18.18
CA VAL A 669 8.26 21.43 17.05
C VAL A 669 9.54 22.10 16.53
N PHE A 670 9.50 23.40 16.22
CA PHE A 670 10.69 24.12 15.75
C PHE A 670 11.81 24.16 16.79
N THR A 671 11.48 24.36 18.07
CA THR A 671 12.48 24.41 19.14
C THR A 671 13.21 23.08 19.29
N GLN A 672 12.50 21.94 19.20
CA GLN A 672 13.13 20.63 19.35
C GLN A 672 13.86 20.19 18.09
N TYR A 673 13.28 20.41 16.92
CA TYR A 673 13.86 19.95 15.66
C TYR A 673 15.07 20.75 15.21
N LEU A 674 15.10 22.07 15.49
CA LEU A 674 16.20 22.95 15.08
C LEU A 674 17.26 23.12 16.18
N LYS A 675 17.13 22.44 17.33
CA LYS A 675 18.23 22.40 18.31
C LYS A 675 19.48 21.82 17.65
N PRO A 676 20.67 22.43 17.87
CA PRO A 676 21.93 21.91 17.36
C PRO A 676 22.28 20.55 17.93
#